data_6edf6f3e2bc15127f98b171c284e5ac9
#
_entry.id   6edf6f3e2bc15127f98b171c284e5ac9
#
_cell.length_a   1.000
_cell.length_b   1.000
_cell.length_c   1.000
_cell.angle_alpha   90.00
_cell.angle_beta   90.00
_cell.angle_gamma   90.00
#
_symmetry.space_group_name_H-M   'P 1'
#
loop_
_entity.id
_entity.type
_entity.pdbx_description
1 polymer ?
#
loop_
_entity_poly.entity_id
_entity_poly.type
_entity_poly.pdbx_seq_one_letter_code
_entity_poly.pdbx_strand_id
1 'polypeptide(L)'
;MSFGSPSPRSPLVLALIFSSPLLADDLFLDSEALPQVLTATRLKQSPAAVPGSMTVIDSELINASGARDISELLRLVPGMMVGNINGNQAAVNYHGTNATEARRLQVLIDGRSVYRAGLATVDWSDIPVALEDIERIEVFRGPNTVSYGANALMAVVNIITRNPADSHGTRMKVTRGQRGIDDFYASQGVGWDGGDLRLSLSGQQDDGFDSDRNGADYRDSRRLNRFNLAVSQTLAENQSIDWQLNAKEGTNQRPYTYRPVFSGITAAGNNSDVIAKDYAGSLRWNLDINPDHSLYIQGSAQHWDRQQTWRACDAEVSFSPQLTELWQLNPNYTERLARNMERYTGPGAPAGDPAQRALANQVLDQWRNGARQTLCGDIDQSTRESRYDLELQDTLSLSDSLRLVSGMNYRYDRADSETYFNGTLDDTTWRAFGQLEWRATEHWLLQGGAMFEDTQLIGSSLTPRVAVNYLINPRHGLRAVYSEATRSPDMFENNVNWSYQVKNLRPSAYGQSSARYFVKTRGPGDLEQEHMRSRELGYNGYFAEVGLAVDVKLFYDEITGMISEPLRNNQYIASNSNRARFSGAETQLDWRISSADRLRLTYAYVDAEASNPQDAQQTARNSGSAGWLRNWGHGWNSALFYYGDDALNGYRFERVDTRIAKRIGLGKASLELAGVLQQRLDSQPTTFVDNNYDERRVLYFSAELAF
;
A
#
# COMPACT_ATOMS: atom_id res chain seq x y z
N MET A 1 -45.34 -11.85 24.89
CA MET A 1 -43.93 -11.73 24.63
C MET A 1 -43.78 -10.55 23.67
N SER A 2 -43.49 -9.38 24.18
CA SER A 2 -43.59 -8.10 23.46
C SER A 2 -42.24 -7.72 22.88
N PHE A 3 -42.20 -7.54 21.58
CA PHE A 3 -41.07 -6.95 20.88
C PHE A 3 -41.08 -5.41 21.06
N GLY A 4 -40.05 -4.88 21.70
CA GLY A 4 -39.84 -3.44 21.79
C GLY A 4 -39.22 -2.90 20.50
N SER A 5 -39.86 -1.90 19.91
CA SER A 5 -39.36 -1.16 18.78
C SER A 5 -38.25 -0.17 19.19
N PRO A 6 -37.21 0.01 18.36
CA PRO A 6 -36.22 1.06 18.61
C PRO A 6 -36.76 2.43 18.18
N SER A 7 -36.61 3.43 19.04
CA SER A 7 -36.95 4.83 18.79
C SER A 7 -35.99 5.48 17.79
N PRO A 8 -36.47 6.41 16.94
CA PRO A 8 -35.63 7.13 15.99
C PRO A 8 -34.78 8.17 16.74
N ARG A 9 -33.47 8.15 16.54
CA ARG A 9 -32.55 9.19 16.98
C ARG A 9 -32.58 10.33 15.97
N SER A 10 -32.90 11.52 16.43
CA SER A 10 -32.91 12.76 15.67
C SER A 10 -31.52 13.17 15.22
N PRO A 11 -31.35 13.70 14.01
CA PRO A 11 -30.07 14.26 13.58
C PRO A 11 -29.79 15.60 14.27
N LEU A 12 -28.59 15.74 14.78
CA LEU A 12 -28.07 16.99 15.32
C LEU A 12 -27.75 17.93 14.14
N VAL A 13 -28.56 18.97 13.96
CA VAL A 13 -28.32 20.05 12.99
C VAL A 13 -27.32 21.01 13.61
N LEU A 14 -26.09 21.07 13.08
CA LEU A 14 -25.08 22.07 13.45
C LEU A 14 -25.42 23.40 12.72
N ALA A 15 -25.93 24.37 13.42
CA ALA A 15 -26.18 25.72 12.89
C ALA A 15 -24.87 26.51 12.83
N LEU A 16 -24.41 26.84 11.63
CA LEU A 16 -23.29 27.75 11.39
C LEU A 16 -23.77 29.20 11.50
N ILE A 17 -23.23 29.94 12.46
CA ILE A 17 -23.45 31.37 12.63
C ILE A 17 -22.42 32.11 11.77
N PHE A 18 -22.90 32.85 10.76
CA PHE A 18 -22.08 33.77 9.97
C PHE A 18 -22.05 35.14 10.67
N SER A 19 -20.86 35.62 10.99
CA SER A 19 -20.64 37.04 11.37
C SER A 19 -19.81 37.74 10.30
N SER A 20 -20.19 38.97 10.05
CA SER A 20 -19.87 39.89 8.96
C SER A 20 -18.39 40.33 8.86
N PRO A 21 -17.98 40.98 7.75
CA PRO A 21 -16.57 41.14 7.39
C PRO A 21 -15.90 42.35 8.03
N LEU A 22 -14.65 42.22 8.40
CA LEU A 22 -13.74 43.31 8.74
C LEU A 22 -12.47 43.25 7.90
N LEU A 23 -12.38 44.28 7.03
CA LEU A 23 -11.18 44.93 6.48
C LEU A 23 -10.01 44.11 5.92
N ALA A 24 -9.87 44.28 4.62
CA ALA A 24 -8.71 43.90 3.82
C ALA A 24 -7.55 44.88 4.09
N ASP A 25 -6.50 44.43 4.79
CA ASP A 25 -5.16 45.00 4.70
C ASP A 25 -4.20 44.13 5.53
N ASP A 26 -3.89 42.93 5.09
CA ASP A 26 -2.68 42.13 5.46
C ASP A 26 -2.67 40.79 4.70
N LEU A 27 -3.01 40.82 3.43
CA LEU A 27 -3.30 39.61 2.64
C LEU A 27 -2.05 38.88 2.10
N PHE A 28 -0.85 39.38 2.35
CA PHE A 28 0.37 38.87 1.69
C PHE A 28 1.46 38.30 2.60
N LEU A 29 1.28 38.28 3.92
CA LEU A 29 2.39 37.94 4.83
C LEU A 29 2.31 36.54 5.48
N ASP A 30 1.24 35.77 5.28
CA ASP A 30 1.07 34.49 6.01
C ASP A 30 0.91 33.23 5.11
N SER A 31 1.35 33.29 3.86
CA SER A 31 1.41 32.10 2.98
C SER A 31 2.45 31.08 3.42
N GLU A 32 3.40 31.46 4.27
CA GLU A 32 4.44 30.58 4.79
C GLU A 32 3.97 29.66 5.93
N ALA A 33 2.85 29.94 6.57
CA ALA A 33 2.35 29.16 7.71
C ALA A 33 1.49 27.95 7.34
N LEU A 34 1.07 27.78 6.08
CA LEU A 34 0.28 26.64 5.64
C LEU A 34 1.19 25.55 5.05
N PRO A 35 1.04 24.26 5.45
CA PRO A 35 1.82 23.19 4.87
C PRO A 35 1.55 23.12 3.36
N GLN A 36 2.58 23.33 2.55
CA GLN A 36 2.49 23.15 1.12
C GLN A 36 2.50 21.66 0.79
N VAL A 37 1.62 21.23 -0.12
CA VAL A 37 1.51 19.85 -0.58
C VAL A 37 1.94 19.73 -2.04
N LEU A 38 2.60 18.62 -2.37
CA LEU A 38 3.17 18.37 -3.69
C LEU A 38 2.42 17.27 -4.46
N THR A 39 1.86 16.29 -3.75
CA THR A 39 1.38 15.04 -4.34
C THR A 39 0.14 15.22 -5.25
N ALA A 40 -0.64 16.27 -5.07
CA ALA A 40 -1.87 16.45 -5.83
C ALA A 40 -1.66 16.72 -7.32
N THR A 41 -0.74 17.63 -7.65
CA THR A 41 -0.53 18.15 -9.01
C THR A 41 0.93 18.18 -9.44
N ARG A 42 1.84 17.69 -8.61
CA ARG A 42 3.29 17.83 -8.78
C ARG A 42 3.77 19.29 -8.68
N LEU A 43 2.89 20.20 -8.25
CA LEU A 43 3.18 21.59 -7.90
C LEU A 43 3.04 21.79 -6.40
N LYS A 44 3.87 22.65 -5.84
CA LYS A 44 3.68 23.14 -4.48
C LYS A 44 2.45 24.03 -4.44
N GLN A 45 1.44 23.63 -3.68
CA GLN A 45 0.14 24.32 -3.56
C GLN A 45 -0.29 24.42 -2.09
N SER A 46 -1.08 25.46 -1.78
CA SER A 46 -1.82 25.50 -0.50
C SER A 46 -2.93 24.46 -0.51
N PRO A 47 -3.34 23.90 0.63
CA PRO A 47 -4.42 22.92 0.69
C PRO A 47 -5.75 23.39 0.08
N ALA A 48 -6.07 24.69 0.18
CA ALA A 48 -7.27 25.29 -0.40
C ALA A 48 -7.26 25.32 -1.94
N ALA A 49 -6.08 25.28 -2.58
CA ALA A 49 -5.92 25.33 -4.03
C ALA A 49 -5.79 23.94 -4.67
N VAL A 50 -5.71 22.87 -3.87
CA VAL A 50 -5.54 21.51 -4.38
C VAL A 50 -6.81 21.03 -5.10
N PRO A 51 -6.68 20.39 -6.30
CA PRO A 51 -7.82 19.79 -7.02
C PRO A 51 -8.19 18.41 -6.45
N GLY A 52 -8.52 18.34 -5.17
CA GLY A 52 -8.91 17.11 -4.47
C GLY A 52 -8.60 17.15 -2.99
N SER A 53 -8.82 16.04 -2.31
CA SER A 53 -8.65 15.91 -0.87
C SER A 53 -7.25 15.40 -0.52
N MET A 54 -6.62 16.05 0.46
CA MET A 54 -5.27 15.69 0.94
C MET A 54 -5.27 15.41 2.44
N THR A 55 -4.49 14.42 2.83
CA THR A 55 -4.08 14.19 4.22
C THR A 55 -2.58 14.29 4.32
N VAL A 56 -2.10 15.08 5.27
CA VAL A 56 -0.68 15.14 5.63
C VAL A 56 -0.50 14.54 7.02
N ILE A 57 0.39 13.55 7.13
CA ILE A 57 0.84 12.98 8.39
C ILE A 57 2.28 13.50 8.58
N ASP A 58 2.41 14.53 9.39
CA ASP A 58 3.68 15.19 9.66
C ASP A 58 4.56 14.40 10.67
N SER A 59 5.80 14.81 10.82
CA SER A 59 6.75 14.15 11.73
C SER A 59 6.31 14.18 13.20
N GLU A 60 5.53 15.18 13.61
CA GLU A 60 4.95 15.24 14.96
C GLU A 60 3.94 14.10 15.16
N LEU A 61 3.02 13.91 14.21
CA LEU A 61 2.04 12.81 14.23
C LEU A 61 2.71 11.45 14.13
N ILE A 62 3.73 11.29 13.26
CA ILE A 62 4.50 10.06 13.13
C ILE A 62 5.10 9.67 14.48
N ASN A 63 5.80 10.60 15.12
CA ASN A 63 6.44 10.34 16.41
C ASN A 63 5.41 10.13 17.55
N ALA A 64 4.35 10.91 17.57
CA ALA A 64 3.32 10.86 18.62
C ALA A 64 2.47 9.58 18.57
N SER A 65 2.22 9.04 17.39
CA SER A 65 1.42 7.81 17.22
C SER A 65 2.07 6.60 17.88
N GLY A 66 3.39 6.59 18.00
CA GLY A 66 4.15 5.42 18.45
C GLY A 66 4.14 4.27 17.44
N ALA A 67 3.64 4.46 16.22
CA ALA A 67 3.63 3.43 15.19
C ALA A 67 5.03 2.88 14.90
N ARG A 68 5.12 1.59 14.59
CA ARG A 68 6.34 0.91 14.15
C ARG A 68 6.34 0.64 12.64
N ASP A 69 5.18 0.75 12.00
CA ASP A 69 4.97 0.49 10.57
C ASP A 69 4.25 1.64 9.88
N ILE A 70 4.60 1.86 8.62
CA ILE A 70 3.96 2.91 7.79
C ILE A 70 2.47 2.62 7.61
N SER A 71 2.08 1.36 7.46
CA SER A 71 0.67 0.95 7.34
C SER A 71 -0.18 1.41 8.54
N GLU A 72 0.35 1.36 9.75
CA GLU A 72 -0.35 1.80 10.94
C GLU A 72 -0.62 3.32 10.95
N LEU A 73 0.28 4.12 10.37
CA LEU A 73 0.08 5.57 10.22
C LEU A 73 -1.10 5.90 9.29
N LEU A 74 -1.41 5.02 8.34
CA LEU A 74 -2.51 5.24 7.40
C LEU A 74 -3.89 5.13 8.06
N ARG A 75 -4.00 4.61 9.29
CA ARG A 75 -5.21 4.72 10.12
C ARG A 75 -5.59 6.16 10.47
N LEU A 76 -4.68 7.12 10.30
CA LEU A 76 -4.93 8.55 10.47
C LEU A 76 -5.53 9.21 9.22
N VAL A 77 -5.79 8.45 8.16
CA VAL A 77 -6.35 8.93 6.90
C VAL A 77 -7.82 8.52 6.80
N PRO A 78 -8.76 9.46 6.60
CA PRO A 78 -10.17 9.11 6.43
C PRO A 78 -10.38 8.15 5.26
N GLY A 79 -11.24 7.14 5.44
CA GLY A 79 -11.56 6.16 4.40
C GLY A 79 -10.46 5.13 4.10
N MET A 80 -9.32 5.20 4.77
CA MET A 80 -8.27 4.19 4.63
C MET A 80 -8.56 2.99 5.53
N MET A 81 -8.63 1.81 4.92
CA MET A 81 -8.86 0.54 5.61
C MET A 81 -7.51 -0.14 5.83
N VAL A 82 -7.18 -0.39 7.09
CA VAL A 82 -5.91 -1.01 7.48
C VAL A 82 -6.20 -2.26 8.31
N GLY A 83 -5.74 -3.39 7.85
CA GLY A 83 -5.83 -4.68 8.54
C GLY A 83 -4.57 -5.50 8.31
N ASN A 84 -4.59 -6.74 8.76
CA ASN A 84 -3.47 -7.66 8.63
C ASN A 84 -3.93 -8.98 7.99
N ILE A 85 -3.08 -9.58 7.17
CA ILE A 85 -3.24 -10.97 6.74
C ILE A 85 -2.60 -11.87 7.80
N ASN A 86 -1.47 -11.44 8.33
CA ASN A 86 -0.73 -12.04 9.43
C ASN A 86 0.20 -10.97 10.06
N GLY A 87 0.99 -11.32 11.05
CA GLY A 87 1.83 -10.37 11.80
C GLY A 87 2.88 -9.62 10.98
N ASN A 88 3.33 -10.19 9.86
CA ASN A 88 4.31 -9.57 8.97
C ASN A 88 3.74 -9.17 7.60
N GLN A 89 2.43 -9.17 7.42
CA GLN A 89 1.79 -8.83 6.16
C GLN A 89 0.54 -7.97 6.42
N ALA A 90 0.72 -6.65 6.34
CA ALA A 90 -0.37 -5.70 6.42
C ALA A 90 -1.15 -5.64 5.10
N ALA A 91 -2.45 -5.38 5.20
CA ALA A 91 -3.35 -5.11 4.10
C ALA A 91 -3.88 -3.69 4.24
N VAL A 92 -3.68 -2.86 3.21
CA VAL A 92 -4.10 -1.47 3.19
C VAL A 92 -4.82 -1.20 1.88
N ASN A 93 -6.00 -0.62 1.97
CA ASN A 93 -6.74 -0.16 0.81
C ASN A 93 -7.54 1.11 1.13
N TYR A 94 -8.02 1.80 0.11
CA TYR A 94 -8.88 2.96 0.26
C TYR A 94 -10.29 2.59 -0.20
N HIS A 95 -11.31 2.84 0.63
CA HIS A 95 -12.71 2.48 0.45
C HIS A 95 -12.99 0.98 0.25
N GLY A 96 -12.04 0.08 0.53
CA GLY A 96 -12.31 -1.35 0.58
C GLY A 96 -12.32 -2.10 -0.75
N THR A 97 -11.57 -1.68 -1.74
CA THR A 97 -11.58 -2.26 -3.07
C THR A 97 -10.76 -3.55 -3.26
N ASN A 98 -9.99 -3.97 -2.29
CA ASN A 98 -9.30 -5.28 -2.26
C ASN A 98 -8.72 -5.55 -0.86
N ALA A 99 -8.90 -6.76 -0.35
CA ALA A 99 -8.50 -7.12 1.00
C ALA A 99 -7.00 -7.36 1.18
N THR A 100 -6.34 -7.96 0.20
CA THR A 100 -5.00 -8.53 0.42
C THR A 100 -3.90 -7.82 -0.34
N GLU A 101 -4.25 -7.15 -1.42
CA GLU A 101 -3.30 -6.56 -2.35
C GLU A 101 -3.65 -5.07 -2.60
N ALA A 102 -2.70 -4.16 -2.45
CA ALA A 102 -2.93 -2.73 -2.64
C ALA A 102 -2.95 -2.33 -4.14
N ARG A 103 -3.70 -3.05 -4.97
CA ARG A 103 -3.67 -2.91 -6.44
C ARG A 103 -4.18 -1.59 -6.98
N ARG A 104 -4.98 -0.86 -6.21
CA ARG A 104 -5.61 0.41 -6.61
C ARG A 104 -5.06 1.62 -5.87
N LEU A 105 -3.95 1.41 -5.15
CA LEU A 105 -3.19 2.46 -4.48
C LEU A 105 -1.82 2.60 -5.14
N GLN A 106 -1.44 3.83 -5.45
CA GLN A 106 -0.05 4.13 -5.81
C GLN A 106 0.70 4.52 -4.54
N VAL A 107 1.82 3.84 -4.27
CA VAL A 107 2.69 4.14 -3.13
C VAL A 107 4.06 4.55 -3.64
N LEU A 108 4.52 5.70 -3.18
CA LEU A 108 5.76 6.34 -3.61
C LEU A 108 6.68 6.60 -2.41
N ILE A 109 8.00 6.54 -2.66
CA ILE A 109 9.03 7.11 -1.79
C ILE A 109 9.77 8.15 -2.63
N ASP A 110 9.66 9.43 -2.25
CA ASP A 110 10.24 10.58 -2.94
C ASP A 110 9.93 10.58 -4.46
N GLY A 111 8.68 10.26 -4.81
CA GLY A 111 8.20 10.16 -6.19
C GLY A 111 8.47 8.83 -6.89
N ARG A 112 9.30 7.95 -6.38
CA ARG A 112 9.60 6.62 -6.92
C ARG A 112 8.58 5.60 -6.45
N SER A 113 7.92 4.90 -7.38
CA SER A 113 6.94 3.86 -7.04
C SER A 113 7.59 2.64 -6.39
N VAL A 114 7.03 2.18 -5.28
CA VAL A 114 7.42 0.92 -4.61
C VAL A 114 6.48 -0.23 -4.93
N TYR A 115 5.53 -0.02 -5.83
CA TYR A 115 4.61 -1.04 -6.30
C TYR A 115 5.33 -2.08 -7.15
N ARG A 116 5.25 -3.35 -6.78
CA ARG A 116 5.93 -4.44 -7.49
C ARG A 116 5.18 -4.78 -8.78
N ALA A 117 5.92 -4.89 -9.87
CA ALA A 117 5.35 -5.08 -11.20
C ALA A 117 4.78 -6.49 -11.43
N GLY A 118 5.49 -7.50 -10.95
CA GLY A 118 5.18 -8.90 -11.23
C GLY A 118 3.99 -9.42 -10.42
N LEU A 119 3.93 -9.13 -9.14
CA LEU A 119 2.91 -9.64 -8.21
C LEU A 119 1.92 -8.58 -7.73
N ALA A 120 1.93 -7.39 -8.29
CA ALA A 120 0.93 -6.35 -8.06
C ALA A 120 0.66 -6.01 -6.60
N THR A 121 1.68 -5.89 -5.80
CA THR A 121 1.55 -5.64 -4.37
C THR A 121 2.51 -4.59 -3.86
N VAL A 122 2.16 -4.01 -2.73
CA VAL A 122 3.06 -3.22 -1.88
C VAL A 122 3.33 -4.05 -0.63
N ASP A 123 4.59 -4.39 -0.41
CA ASP A 123 5.01 -5.11 0.80
C ASP A 123 5.08 -4.11 1.97
N TRP A 124 3.95 -3.78 2.59
CA TRP A 124 3.82 -2.73 3.61
C TRP A 124 4.74 -2.91 4.82
N SER A 125 4.90 -4.15 5.27
CA SER A 125 5.80 -4.50 6.38
C SER A 125 7.27 -4.55 5.97
N ASP A 126 7.59 -4.27 4.71
CA ASP A 126 8.86 -4.55 4.06
C ASP A 126 9.35 -3.35 3.22
N ILE A 127 8.79 -2.16 3.46
CA ILE A 127 9.16 -0.92 2.77
C ILE A 127 10.61 -0.54 3.13
N PRO A 128 11.45 -0.17 2.13
CA PRO A 128 12.89 0.05 2.34
C PRO A 128 13.23 1.43 2.93
N VAL A 129 12.39 1.96 3.81
CA VAL A 129 12.65 3.22 4.54
C VAL A 129 12.26 3.06 6.01
N ALA A 130 13.05 3.61 6.91
CA ALA A 130 12.74 3.66 8.34
C ALA A 130 11.77 4.82 8.64
N LEU A 131 10.91 4.67 9.66
CA LEU A 131 9.98 5.74 10.06
C LEU A 131 10.74 7.01 10.48
N GLU A 132 11.91 6.85 11.09
CA GLU A 132 12.78 7.94 11.54
C GLU A 132 13.33 8.79 10.38
N ASP A 133 13.43 8.21 9.17
CA ASP A 133 13.84 8.90 7.95
C ASP A 133 12.71 9.68 7.27
N ILE A 134 11.46 9.48 7.69
CA ILE A 134 10.29 10.12 7.07
C ILE A 134 10.12 11.53 7.64
N GLU A 135 10.00 12.52 6.76
CA GLU A 135 9.60 13.87 7.10
C GLU A 135 8.08 13.96 7.25
N ARG A 136 7.35 13.48 6.24
CA ARG A 136 5.90 13.42 6.22
C ARG A 136 5.39 12.38 5.22
N ILE A 137 4.14 12.00 5.38
CA ILE A 137 3.40 11.19 4.40
C ILE A 137 2.26 12.05 3.86
N GLU A 138 2.22 12.23 2.56
CA GLU A 138 1.12 12.90 1.85
C GLU A 138 0.21 11.85 1.23
N VAL A 139 -1.09 11.90 1.54
CA VAL A 139 -2.08 11.00 0.95
C VAL A 139 -3.09 11.81 0.16
N PHE A 140 -3.08 11.67 -1.16
CA PHE A 140 -4.13 12.18 -2.03
C PHE A 140 -5.28 11.16 -2.04
N ARG A 141 -6.47 11.59 -1.59
CA ARG A 141 -7.66 10.75 -1.42
C ARG A 141 -8.59 10.90 -2.61
N GLY A 142 -8.52 9.97 -3.54
CA GLY A 142 -9.24 9.95 -4.80
C GLY A 142 -8.33 9.62 -5.98
N PRO A 143 -8.89 9.51 -7.20
CA PRO A 143 -8.13 9.17 -8.39
C PRO A 143 -7.13 10.26 -8.77
N ASN A 144 -5.87 9.88 -9.00
CA ASN A 144 -4.80 10.79 -9.43
C ASN A 144 -3.92 10.20 -10.54
N THR A 145 -4.54 9.45 -11.44
CA THR A 145 -3.85 8.87 -12.59
C THR A 145 -3.27 9.95 -13.52
N VAL A 146 -3.86 11.11 -13.58
CA VAL A 146 -3.34 12.29 -14.32
C VAL A 146 -1.93 12.68 -13.88
N SER A 147 -1.57 12.46 -12.62
CA SER A 147 -0.24 12.80 -12.10
C SER A 147 0.71 11.60 -12.03
N TYR A 148 0.19 10.39 -11.80
CA TYR A 148 1.03 9.22 -11.43
C TYR A 148 0.78 7.96 -12.27
N GLY A 149 -0.11 8.02 -13.26
CA GLY A 149 -0.44 6.90 -14.15
C GLY A 149 -1.37 5.87 -13.52
N ALA A 150 -1.58 4.78 -14.22
CA ALA A 150 -2.37 3.64 -13.76
C ALA A 150 -1.87 3.16 -12.37
N ASN A 151 -2.77 2.59 -11.57
CA ASN A 151 -2.66 2.23 -10.16
C ASN A 151 -2.93 3.38 -9.17
N ALA A 152 -2.81 4.66 -9.55
CA ALA A 152 -3.32 5.79 -8.78
C ALA A 152 -4.86 5.91 -8.93
N LEU A 153 -5.57 4.77 -8.92
CA LEU A 153 -7.01 4.70 -9.16
C LEU A 153 -7.82 5.26 -7.99
N MET A 154 -7.51 4.83 -6.77
CA MET A 154 -8.27 5.18 -5.57
C MET A 154 -7.58 6.22 -4.71
N ALA A 155 -6.26 6.11 -4.53
CA ALA A 155 -5.46 7.07 -3.78
C ALA A 155 -3.97 6.99 -4.16
N VAL A 156 -3.23 8.03 -3.75
CA VAL A 156 -1.76 8.07 -3.82
C VAL A 156 -1.21 8.31 -2.42
N VAL A 157 -0.31 7.46 -1.98
CA VAL A 157 0.46 7.59 -0.74
C VAL A 157 1.89 7.95 -1.12
N ASN A 158 2.34 9.14 -0.82
CA ASN A 158 3.70 9.61 -1.08
C ASN A 158 4.46 9.78 0.24
N ILE A 159 5.44 8.93 0.46
CA ILE A 159 6.32 8.95 1.62
C ILE A 159 7.50 9.88 1.26
N ILE A 160 7.59 11.00 1.94
CA ILE A 160 8.61 12.01 1.71
C ILE A 160 9.65 11.89 2.81
N THR A 161 10.89 11.61 2.41
CA THR A 161 12.00 11.45 3.36
C THR A 161 12.58 12.82 3.76
N ARG A 162 13.24 12.85 4.92
CA ARG A 162 13.90 14.07 5.43
C ARG A 162 14.96 14.56 4.46
N ASN A 163 14.98 15.86 4.24
CA ASN A 163 16.04 16.47 3.47
C ASN A 163 17.41 16.26 4.18
N PRO A 164 18.47 15.88 3.46
CA PRO A 164 19.81 15.79 4.03
C PRO A 164 20.26 17.05 4.78
N ALA A 165 19.92 18.24 4.28
CA ALA A 165 20.24 19.53 4.91
C ALA A 165 19.62 19.70 6.30
N ASP A 166 18.42 19.12 6.53
CA ASP A 166 17.72 19.17 7.82
C ASP A 166 18.10 18.01 8.75
N SER A 167 19.10 17.20 8.37
CA SER A 167 19.44 15.95 9.04
C SER A 167 20.84 15.94 9.65
N HIS A 168 21.48 17.09 9.81
CA HIS A 168 22.83 17.18 10.37
C HIS A 168 22.91 16.64 11.80
N GLY A 169 24.07 16.08 12.15
CA GLY A 169 24.30 15.43 13.45
C GLY A 169 24.02 13.93 13.44
N THR A 170 24.06 13.34 14.62
CA THR A 170 23.89 11.91 14.84
C THR A 170 22.57 11.65 15.59
N ARG A 171 21.81 10.65 15.14
CA ARG A 171 20.64 10.14 15.86
C ARG A 171 20.77 8.63 16.02
N MET A 172 20.47 8.15 17.22
CA MET A 172 20.44 6.73 17.53
C MET A 172 19.17 6.41 18.33
N LYS A 173 18.44 5.37 17.95
CA LYS A 173 17.22 4.94 18.66
C LYS A 173 17.23 3.43 18.82
N VAL A 174 16.80 2.97 19.98
CA VAL A 174 16.50 1.56 20.25
C VAL A 174 15.09 1.43 20.77
N THR A 175 14.38 0.37 20.35
CA THR A 175 13.02 0.08 20.82
C THR A 175 12.95 -1.38 21.23
N ARG A 176 12.41 -1.67 22.43
CA ARG A 176 12.22 -3.04 22.92
C ARG A 176 10.88 -3.21 23.60
N GLY A 177 10.29 -4.37 23.42
CA GLY A 177 8.97 -4.63 24.00
C GLY A 177 8.50 -6.06 23.96
N GLN A 178 7.22 -6.22 24.17
CA GLN A 178 6.52 -7.50 24.05
C GLN A 178 6.56 -8.00 22.61
N ARG A 179 6.24 -9.26 22.36
CA ARG A 179 6.24 -9.92 21.04
C ARG A 179 7.61 -9.87 20.35
N GLY A 180 8.69 -10.01 21.11
CA GLY A 180 10.05 -10.00 20.57
C GLY A 180 10.45 -8.70 19.87
N ILE A 181 9.77 -7.58 20.14
CA ILE A 181 10.11 -6.27 19.56
C ILE A 181 11.53 -5.90 19.97
N ASP A 182 12.40 -5.78 18.97
CA ASP A 182 13.80 -5.34 19.13
C ASP A 182 14.22 -4.55 17.86
N ASP A 183 14.04 -3.22 17.90
CA ASP A 183 14.33 -2.35 16.76
C ASP A 183 15.54 -1.45 17.10
N PHE A 184 16.32 -1.12 16.09
CA PHE A 184 17.36 -0.11 16.18
C PHE A 184 17.33 0.83 14.98
N TYR A 185 17.79 2.04 15.18
CA TYR A 185 18.01 3.05 14.15
C TYR A 185 19.26 3.85 14.48
N ALA A 186 20.06 4.17 13.48
CA ALA A 186 21.19 5.08 13.59
C ALA A 186 21.30 5.91 12.31
N SER A 187 21.51 7.20 12.44
CA SER A 187 21.76 8.07 11.29
C SER A 187 22.86 9.09 11.57
N GLN A 188 23.53 9.49 10.50
CA GLN A 188 24.52 10.56 10.48
C GLN A 188 24.24 11.50 9.31
N GLY A 189 24.04 12.77 9.62
CA GLY A 189 23.97 13.85 8.64
C GLY A 189 25.23 14.71 8.65
N VAL A 190 25.72 15.08 7.48
CA VAL A 190 26.92 15.90 7.28
C VAL A 190 26.67 16.87 6.14
N GLY A 191 27.01 18.15 6.37
CA GLY A 191 27.00 19.17 5.34
C GLY A 191 28.44 19.56 4.95
N TRP A 192 28.60 19.97 3.71
CA TRP A 192 29.84 20.58 3.17
C TRP A 192 29.47 21.77 2.26
N ASP A 193 30.46 22.50 1.80
CA ASP A 193 30.20 23.60 0.87
C ASP A 193 29.56 23.07 -0.44
N GLY A 194 28.31 23.44 -0.67
CA GLY A 194 27.54 23.04 -1.84
C GLY A 194 26.82 21.70 -1.72
N GLY A 195 26.72 21.03 -0.56
CA GLY A 195 25.96 19.82 -0.46
C GLY A 195 25.77 19.26 0.94
N ASP A 196 24.84 18.33 1.05
CA ASP A 196 24.43 17.65 2.28
C ASP A 196 24.23 16.15 2.06
N LEU A 197 24.53 15.37 3.06
CA LEU A 197 24.40 13.91 3.04
C LEU A 197 23.71 13.44 4.33
N ARG A 198 22.80 12.48 4.18
CA ARG A 198 22.30 11.67 5.28
C ARG A 198 22.53 10.20 4.98
N LEU A 199 23.14 9.51 5.93
CA LEU A 199 23.26 8.06 5.97
C LEU A 199 22.43 7.53 7.12
N SER A 200 21.62 6.48 6.91
CA SER A 200 20.92 5.78 7.98
C SER A 200 21.00 4.26 7.86
N LEU A 201 20.99 3.60 9.01
CA LEU A 201 20.94 2.17 9.22
C LEU A 201 19.79 1.86 10.18
N SER A 202 18.97 0.88 9.87
CA SER A 202 17.93 0.44 10.80
C SER A 202 17.72 -1.07 10.76
N GLY A 203 17.33 -1.62 11.90
CA GLY A 203 16.84 -3.00 12.02
C GLY A 203 15.49 -3.01 12.72
N GLN A 204 14.63 -3.93 12.32
CA GLN A 204 13.30 -4.10 12.88
C GLN A 204 13.01 -5.58 13.00
N GLN A 205 12.54 -6.00 14.18
CA GLN A 205 12.22 -7.39 14.47
C GLN A 205 10.99 -7.49 15.35
N ASP A 206 10.16 -8.50 15.10
CA ASP A 206 9.12 -8.96 16.03
C ASP A 206 8.70 -10.41 15.71
N ASP A 207 8.00 -11.05 16.68
CA ASP A 207 7.57 -12.43 16.59
C ASP A 207 6.23 -12.61 15.84
N GLY A 208 5.62 -11.52 15.37
CA GLY A 208 4.33 -11.58 14.68
C GLY A 208 3.15 -11.81 15.64
N PHE A 209 2.10 -12.47 15.17
CA PHE A 209 0.96 -12.87 16.02
C PHE A 209 1.34 -14.07 16.90
N ASP A 210 0.72 -14.17 18.07
CA ASP A 210 1.03 -15.20 19.07
C ASP A 210 0.53 -16.59 18.68
N SER A 211 -0.67 -16.70 18.09
CA SER A 211 -1.24 -18.00 17.77
C SER A 211 -2.35 -17.93 16.70
N ASP A 212 -2.67 -19.10 16.15
CA ASP A 212 -3.88 -19.33 15.36
C ASP A 212 -5.10 -19.60 16.29
N ARG A 213 -6.29 -19.82 15.69
CA ARG A 213 -7.50 -20.19 16.43
C ARG A 213 -7.38 -21.43 17.30
N ASN A 214 -6.46 -22.31 17.00
CA ASN A 214 -6.25 -23.55 17.73
C ASN A 214 -5.16 -23.42 18.80
N GLY A 215 -4.59 -22.22 18.96
CA GLY A 215 -3.51 -21.95 19.92
C GLY A 215 -2.13 -22.45 19.46
N ALA A 216 -1.96 -22.76 18.16
CA ALA A 216 -0.67 -23.10 17.60
C ALA A 216 0.10 -21.84 17.22
N ASP A 217 1.43 -21.84 17.33
CA ASP A 217 2.32 -20.79 16.85
C ASP A 217 2.05 -20.49 15.38
N TYR A 218 1.77 -19.23 15.06
CA TYR A 218 1.33 -18.83 13.73
C TYR A 218 2.47 -18.70 12.72
N ARG A 219 3.72 -18.65 13.17
CA ARG A 219 4.91 -18.52 12.29
C ARG A 219 4.84 -17.36 11.32
N ASP A 220 4.78 -16.17 11.83
CA ASP A 220 4.70 -14.94 11.05
C ASP A 220 5.63 -13.84 11.56
N SER A 221 6.71 -14.23 12.23
CA SER A 221 7.76 -13.31 12.65
C SER A 221 8.45 -12.64 11.47
N ARG A 222 9.07 -11.50 11.72
CA ARG A 222 9.88 -10.78 10.75
C ARG A 222 11.19 -10.28 11.34
N ARG A 223 12.17 -10.12 10.46
CA ARG A 223 13.42 -9.44 10.74
C ARG A 223 13.87 -8.69 9.50
N LEU A 224 14.11 -7.38 9.63
CA LEU A 224 14.46 -6.49 8.53
C LEU A 224 15.68 -5.65 8.89
N ASN A 225 16.61 -5.48 7.94
CA ASN A 225 17.69 -4.51 8.03
C ASN A 225 17.63 -3.59 6.81
N ARG A 226 17.86 -2.29 7.02
CA ARG A 226 17.79 -1.26 5.99
C ARG A 226 19.03 -0.39 6.03
N PHE A 227 19.47 0.00 4.86
CA PHE A 227 20.51 1.01 4.60
C PHE A 227 19.92 2.05 3.67
N ASN A 228 20.02 3.33 4.04
CA ASN A 228 19.60 4.43 3.20
C ASN A 228 20.68 5.52 3.17
N LEU A 229 20.97 5.99 1.98
CA LEU A 229 21.87 7.11 1.72
C LEU A 229 21.13 8.11 0.85
N ALA A 230 21.06 9.37 1.28
CA ALA A 230 20.50 10.48 0.53
C ALA A 230 21.51 11.62 0.48
N VAL A 231 21.68 12.21 -0.71
CA VAL A 231 22.59 13.32 -0.95
C VAL A 231 21.86 14.39 -1.77
N SER A 232 22.02 15.63 -1.36
CA SER A 232 21.59 16.80 -2.13
C SER A 232 22.84 17.66 -2.41
N GLN A 233 23.06 18.03 -3.66
CA GLN A 233 24.24 18.78 -4.06
C GLN A 233 23.86 19.90 -5.03
N THR A 234 24.28 21.11 -4.72
CA THR A 234 24.22 22.27 -5.61
C THR A 234 25.38 22.21 -6.61
N LEU A 235 25.06 22.21 -7.90
CA LEU A 235 26.10 22.25 -8.97
C LEU A 235 26.41 23.67 -9.44
N ALA A 236 25.37 24.51 -9.48
CA ALA A 236 25.43 25.91 -9.82
C ALA A 236 24.28 26.66 -9.13
N GLU A 237 24.22 27.96 -9.19
CA GLU A 237 23.15 28.78 -8.57
C GLU A 237 21.73 28.34 -8.97
N ASN A 238 21.59 27.76 -10.19
CA ASN A 238 20.31 27.34 -10.76
C ASN A 238 20.24 25.82 -11.01
N GLN A 239 21.15 25.02 -10.45
CA GLN A 239 21.17 23.58 -10.69
C GLN A 239 21.49 22.80 -9.42
N SER A 240 20.74 21.72 -9.20
CA SER A 240 21.01 20.75 -8.13
C SER A 240 20.88 19.32 -8.61
N ILE A 241 21.55 18.42 -7.91
CA ILE A 241 21.38 16.97 -8.05
C ILE A 241 21.02 16.39 -6.70
N ASP A 242 19.94 15.62 -6.68
CA ASP A 242 19.55 14.78 -5.56
C ASP A 242 19.72 13.31 -5.96
N TRP A 243 20.37 12.51 -5.12
CA TRP A 243 20.49 11.09 -5.36
C TRP A 243 20.34 10.27 -4.09
N GLN A 244 19.80 9.07 -4.26
CA GLN A 244 19.50 8.18 -3.16
C GLN A 244 19.90 6.75 -3.51
N LEU A 245 20.40 6.03 -2.51
CA LEU A 245 20.62 4.59 -2.55
C LEU A 245 19.92 3.95 -1.36
N ASN A 246 19.14 2.92 -1.64
CA ASN A 246 18.42 2.16 -0.64
C ASN A 246 18.78 0.67 -0.79
N ALA A 247 19.06 0.02 0.31
CA ALA A 247 19.21 -1.42 0.37
C ALA A 247 18.44 -1.98 1.57
N LYS A 248 17.78 -3.08 1.37
CA LYS A 248 17.07 -3.80 2.42
C LYS A 248 17.26 -5.29 2.28
N GLU A 249 17.46 -5.97 3.39
CA GLU A 249 17.42 -7.43 3.49
C GLU A 249 16.61 -7.82 4.71
N GLY A 250 15.72 -8.81 4.54
CA GLY A 250 14.89 -9.30 5.62
C GLY A 250 14.43 -10.73 5.44
N THR A 251 13.93 -11.30 6.53
CA THR A 251 13.29 -12.60 6.55
C THR A 251 11.90 -12.46 7.13
N ASN A 252 10.89 -12.92 6.37
CA ASN A 252 9.50 -12.98 6.77
C ASN A 252 9.09 -14.44 6.88
N GLN A 253 8.74 -14.90 8.07
CA GLN A 253 8.18 -16.23 8.24
C GLN A 253 6.82 -16.33 7.52
N ARG A 254 6.47 -17.54 7.10
CA ARG A 254 5.17 -17.79 6.47
C ARG A 254 4.42 -18.87 7.25
N PRO A 255 3.13 -18.62 7.54
CA PRO A 255 2.25 -19.63 8.10
C PRO A 255 2.17 -20.85 7.19
N TYR A 256 1.99 -22.02 7.78
CA TYR A 256 1.85 -23.25 7.02
C TYR A 256 0.50 -23.29 6.29
N THR A 257 0.49 -23.15 4.98
CA THR A 257 -0.74 -23.15 4.16
C THR A 257 -0.82 -24.27 3.14
N TYR A 258 0.21 -25.13 3.09
CA TYR A 258 0.27 -26.19 2.08
C TYR A 258 -0.82 -27.23 2.30
N ARG A 259 -1.57 -27.54 1.23
CA ARG A 259 -2.50 -28.65 1.18
C ARG A 259 -2.12 -29.55 0.01
N PRO A 260 -1.93 -30.88 0.22
CA PRO A 260 -1.64 -31.79 -0.87
C PRO A 260 -2.80 -31.84 -1.87
N VAL A 261 -2.47 -32.08 -3.15
CA VAL A 261 -3.48 -32.19 -4.22
C VAL A 261 -4.30 -33.47 -4.06
N PHE A 262 -3.64 -34.56 -3.67
CA PHE A 262 -4.27 -35.86 -3.40
C PHE A 262 -4.20 -36.13 -1.91
N SER A 263 -5.28 -35.86 -1.18
CA SER A 263 -5.34 -36.05 0.27
C SER A 263 -5.39 -37.50 0.67
N GLY A 264 -5.01 -37.80 1.90
CA GLY A 264 -4.85 -39.14 2.49
C GLY A 264 -3.41 -39.42 2.90
N ILE A 265 -2.45 -38.65 2.42
CA ILE A 265 -1.07 -38.67 2.86
C ILE A 265 -0.78 -37.37 3.58
N THR A 266 -0.33 -37.48 4.83
CA THR A 266 0.09 -36.31 5.62
C THR A 266 1.34 -35.73 4.96
N ALA A 267 1.17 -34.78 4.05
CA ALA A 267 2.29 -34.10 3.45
C ALA A 267 2.92 -33.19 4.49
N ALA A 268 4.17 -33.43 4.82
CA ALA A 268 5.00 -32.49 5.54
C ALA A 268 5.45 -31.40 4.55
N GLY A 269 4.55 -30.53 4.17
CA GLY A 269 4.89 -29.33 3.39
C GLY A 269 5.16 -28.19 4.37
N ASN A 270 6.41 -27.81 4.52
CA ASN A 270 6.79 -26.62 5.24
C ASN A 270 7.01 -25.53 4.22
N ASN A 271 6.12 -24.52 4.17
CA ASN A 271 6.49 -23.29 3.51
C ASN A 271 7.75 -22.76 4.19
N SER A 272 8.76 -22.47 3.39
CA SER A 272 9.95 -21.81 3.91
C SER A 272 9.70 -20.33 4.06
N ASP A 273 10.48 -19.71 4.89
CA ASP A 273 10.50 -18.28 5.08
C ASP A 273 10.86 -17.57 3.79
N VAL A 274 10.35 -16.36 3.60
CA VAL A 274 10.70 -15.51 2.47
C VAL A 274 11.90 -14.65 2.85
N ILE A 275 13.03 -14.83 2.15
CA ILE A 275 14.16 -13.90 2.23
C ILE A 275 13.92 -12.82 1.19
N ALA A 276 13.71 -11.59 1.68
CA ALA A 276 13.38 -10.43 0.85
C ALA A 276 14.59 -9.51 0.75
N LYS A 277 15.05 -9.24 -0.48
CA LYS A 277 16.15 -8.29 -0.75
C LYS A 277 15.69 -7.26 -1.74
N ASP A 278 15.85 -5.99 -1.39
CA ASP A 278 15.49 -4.87 -2.24
C ASP A 278 16.67 -3.92 -2.37
N TYR A 279 16.94 -3.51 -3.59
CA TYR A 279 17.94 -2.52 -3.93
C TYR A 279 17.31 -1.46 -4.81
N ALA A 280 17.55 -0.20 -4.51
CA ALA A 280 17.05 0.89 -5.33
C ALA A 280 18.06 2.03 -5.36
N GLY A 281 18.13 2.67 -6.51
CA GLY A 281 18.85 3.92 -6.70
C GLY A 281 18.00 4.90 -7.49
N SER A 282 18.09 6.17 -7.16
CA SER A 282 17.50 7.26 -7.93
C SER A 282 18.46 8.44 -8.02
N LEU A 283 18.37 9.15 -9.14
CA LEU A 283 19.10 10.39 -9.39
C LEU A 283 18.14 11.37 -10.05
N ARG A 284 18.04 12.56 -9.49
CA ARG A 284 17.24 13.66 -9.99
C ARG A 284 18.12 14.89 -10.20
N TRP A 285 18.15 15.39 -11.43
CA TRP A 285 18.76 16.67 -11.77
C TRP A 285 17.67 17.71 -11.89
N ASN A 286 17.81 18.81 -11.16
CA ASN A 286 16.91 19.95 -11.17
C ASN A 286 17.62 21.13 -11.86
N LEU A 287 16.90 21.84 -12.71
CA LEU A 287 17.36 23.02 -13.42
C LEU A 287 16.29 24.12 -13.37
N ASP A 288 16.62 25.25 -12.74
CA ASP A 288 15.84 26.47 -12.78
C ASP A 288 16.35 27.34 -13.94
N ILE A 289 15.67 27.30 -15.09
CA ILE A 289 16.04 28.06 -16.29
C ILE A 289 15.88 29.56 -16.00
N ASN A 290 14.80 29.92 -15.33
CA ASN A 290 14.50 31.23 -14.80
C ASN A 290 13.41 31.10 -13.72
N PRO A 291 13.00 32.18 -12.99
CA PRO A 291 11.99 32.08 -11.93
C PRO A 291 10.64 31.50 -12.36
N ASP A 292 10.29 31.58 -13.65
CA ASP A 292 9.03 31.12 -14.21
C ASP A 292 9.14 29.79 -14.93
N HIS A 293 10.34 29.20 -15.02
CA HIS A 293 10.58 28.00 -15.80
C HIS A 293 11.57 27.07 -15.12
N SER A 294 11.14 25.91 -14.69
CA SER A 294 11.97 24.85 -14.12
C SER A 294 11.77 23.50 -14.79
N LEU A 295 12.83 22.74 -14.87
CA LEU A 295 12.88 21.40 -15.45
C LEU A 295 13.51 20.44 -14.45
N TYR A 296 13.02 19.19 -14.39
CA TYR A 296 13.81 18.12 -13.82
C TYR A 296 13.85 16.88 -14.70
N ILE A 297 14.94 16.12 -14.57
CA ILE A 297 15.08 14.77 -15.11
C ILE A 297 15.36 13.84 -13.93
N GLN A 298 14.58 12.78 -13.79
CA GLN A 298 14.75 11.76 -12.75
C GLN A 298 14.88 10.38 -13.37
N GLY A 299 15.97 9.68 -13.05
CA GLY A 299 16.16 8.27 -13.34
C GLY A 299 16.10 7.43 -12.08
N SER A 300 15.49 6.24 -12.13
CA SER A 300 15.55 5.27 -11.03
C SER A 300 15.69 3.85 -11.54
N ALA A 301 16.36 3.02 -10.72
CA ALA A 301 16.48 1.59 -10.91
C ALA A 301 16.13 0.88 -9.60
N GLN A 302 15.35 -0.18 -9.69
CA GLN A 302 14.90 -0.96 -8.55
C GLN A 302 15.01 -2.44 -8.86
N HIS A 303 15.37 -3.22 -7.84
CA HIS A 303 15.41 -4.67 -7.91
C HIS A 303 14.82 -5.26 -6.63
N TRP A 304 13.91 -6.22 -6.80
CA TRP A 304 13.29 -7.00 -5.72
C TRP A 304 13.63 -8.47 -5.92
N ASP A 305 14.20 -9.11 -4.92
CA ASP A 305 14.45 -10.56 -4.88
C ASP A 305 13.69 -11.14 -3.68
N ARG A 306 12.80 -12.09 -3.95
CA ARG A 306 12.03 -12.82 -2.95
C ARG A 306 12.37 -14.27 -3.09
N GLN A 307 13.29 -14.76 -2.25
CA GLN A 307 13.76 -16.14 -2.26
C GLN A 307 12.85 -16.96 -1.34
N GLN A 308 12.21 -17.97 -1.90
CA GLN A 308 11.38 -18.91 -1.15
C GLN A 308 11.54 -20.31 -1.76
N THR A 309 12.18 -21.21 -1.03
CA THR A 309 12.28 -22.61 -1.41
C THR A 309 11.64 -23.47 -0.32
N TRP A 310 10.89 -24.48 -0.68
CA TRP A 310 10.23 -25.35 0.28
C TRP A 310 10.12 -26.79 -0.23
N ARG A 311 9.92 -27.72 0.71
CA ARG A 311 9.80 -29.14 0.41
C ARG A 311 8.35 -29.54 0.25
N ALA A 312 7.99 -30.12 -0.87
CA ALA A 312 6.67 -30.70 -1.14
C ALA A 312 6.75 -32.23 -1.04
N CYS A 313 5.77 -32.82 -0.35
CA CYS A 313 5.59 -34.27 -0.28
C CYS A 313 4.15 -34.62 -0.67
N ASP A 314 3.97 -35.58 -1.56
CA ASP A 314 2.65 -36.06 -1.96
C ASP A 314 2.74 -37.53 -2.50
N ALA A 315 1.60 -38.12 -2.82
CA ALA A 315 1.54 -39.41 -3.46
C ALA A 315 2.23 -39.39 -4.83
N GLU A 316 2.90 -40.48 -5.20
CA GLU A 316 3.62 -40.58 -6.47
C GLU A 316 2.75 -40.18 -7.67
N VAL A 317 1.47 -40.54 -7.66
CA VAL A 317 0.50 -40.18 -8.73
C VAL A 317 0.39 -38.68 -8.97
N SER A 318 0.65 -37.85 -7.95
CA SER A 318 0.61 -36.39 -8.07
C SER A 318 1.70 -35.85 -9.00
N PHE A 319 2.76 -36.64 -9.23
CA PHE A 319 3.89 -36.33 -10.09
C PHE A 319 3.83 -37.06 -11.44
N SER A 320 2.65 -37.60 -11.80
CA SER A 320 2.48 -38.39 -13.03
C SER A 320 2.54 -37.51 -14.29
N PRO A 321 3.27 -37.91 -15.34
CA PRO A 321 3.22 -37.23 -16.64
C PRO A 321 1.79 -37.10 -17.22
N GLN A 322 0.99 -38.16 -17.05
CA GLN A 322 -0.41 -38.18 -17.54
C GLN A 322 -1.30 -37.18 -16.78
N LEU A 323 -1.06 -36.97 -15.50
CA LEU A 323 -1.73 -35.93 -14.73
C LEU A 323 -1.31 -34.54 -15.20
N THR A 324 -0.04 -34.36 -15.55
CA THR A 324 0.51 -33.14 -16.16
C THR A 324 -0.19 -32.82 -17.49
N GLU A 325 -0.26 -33.79 -18.38
CA GLU A 325 -0.91 -33.65 -19.67
C GLU A 325 -2.42 -33.36 -19.54
N LEU A 326 -3.10 -34.08 -18.65
CA LEU A 326 -4.51 -33.85 -18.35
C LEU A 326 -4.76 -32.42 -17.84
N TRP A 327 -3.86 -31.92 -16.98
CA TRP A 327 -3.98 -30.56 -16.48
C TRP A 327 -3.78 -29.51 -17.57
N GLN A 328 -2.81 -29.72 -18.46
CA GLN A 328 -2.60 -28.83 -19.63
C GLN A 328 -3.82 -28.83 -20.55
N LEU A 329 -4.44 -29.99 -20.73
CA LEU A 329 -5.64 -30.14 -21.55
C LEU A 329 -6.87 -29.48 -20.89
N ASN A 330 -7.12 -29.72 -19.60
CA ASN A 330 -8.26 -29.19 -18.89
C ASN A 330 -8.02 -29.15 -17.36
N PRO A 331 -7.58 -27.99 -16.81
CA PRO A 331 -7.33 -27.84 -15.38
C PRO A 331 -8.56 -28.14 -14.52
N ASN A 332 -9.78 -27.72 -14.96
CA ASN A 332 -11.00 -27.93 -14.22
C ASN A 332 -11.38 -29.41 -14.10
N TYR A 333 -11.12 -30.17 -15.16
CA TYR A 333 -11.36 -31.59 -15.16
C TYR A 333 -10.37 -32.31 -14.24
N THR A 334 -9.09 -31.94 -14.29
CA THR A 334 -8.04 -32.49 -13.44
C THR A 334 -8.34 -32.27 -11.96
N GLU A 335 -8.81 -31.09 -11.59
CA GLU A 335 -9.19 -30.80 -10.19
C GLU A 335 -10.39 -31.64 -9.73
N ARG A 336 -11.39 -31.85 -10.59
CA ARG A 336 -12.50 -32.77 -10.27
C ARG A 336 -12.01 -34.20 -10.07
N LEU A 337 -11.08 -34.66 -10.91
CA LEU A 337 -10.45 -35.96 -10.74
C LEU A 337 -9.73 -36.05 -9.41
N ALA A 338 -8.87 -35.08 -9.09
CA ALA A 338 -8.10 -35.02 -7.86
C ALA A 338 -9.00 -35.06 -6.60
N ARG A 339 -10.01 -34.23 -6.56
CA ARG A 339 -10.97 -34.19 -5.42
C ARG A 339 -11.73 -35.50 -5.20
N ASN A 340 -11.90 -36.30 -6.25
CA ASN A 340 -12.66 -37.53 -6.18
C ASN A 340 -11.79 -38.80 -6.09
N MET A 341 -10.45 -38.69 -6.24
CA MET A 341 -9.56 -39.84 -6.28
C MET A 341 -9.69 -40.74 -5.05
N GLU A 342 -9.78 -40.18 -3.85
CA GLU A 342 -9.97 -40.94 -2.61
C GLU A 342 -11.32 -41.64 -2.54
N ARG A 343 -12.34 -41.02 -3.12
CA ARG A 343 -13.74 -41.53 -3.12
C ARG A 343 -14.02 -42.41 -4.32
N TYR A 344 -13.08 -42.43 -5.30
CA TYR A 344 -13.32 -43.13 -6.57
C TYR A 344 -13.07 -44.64 -6.41
N THR A 345 -14.04 -45.31 -5.90
CA THR A 345 -14.10 -46.78 -5.90
C THR A 345 -14.76 -47.33 -7.18
N GLY A 346 -15.19 -46.41 -8.08
CA GLY A 346 -15.92 -46.75 -9.30
C GLY A 346 -15.05 -47.09 -10.51
N PRO A 347 -15.62 -47.61 -11.57
CA PRO A 347 -14.92 -48.21 -12.69
C PRO A 347 -14.39 -47.25 -13.74
N GLY A 348 -14.37 -45.92 -13.56
CA GLY A 348 -13.91 -45.02 -14.61
C GLY A 348 -13.74 -43.56 -14.23
N ALA A 349 -13.18 -42.80 -15.16
CA ALA A 349 -12.96 -41.37 -15.03
C ALA A 349 -14.29 -40.55 -15.02
N PRO A 350 -14.28 -39.33 -14.41
CA PRO A 350 -15.43 -38.41 -14.51
C PRO A 350 -15.88 -38.18 -15.96
N ALA A 351 -17.13 -37.73 -16.15
CA ALA A 351 -17.62 -37.34 -17.47
C ALA A 351 -16.76 -36.19 -18.07
N GLY A 352 -16.41 -36.34 -19.34
CA GLY A 352 -15.57 -35.40 -20.10
C GLY A 352 -15.38 -35.89 -21.52
N ASP A 353 -14.60 -35.15 -22.31
CA ASP A 353 -14.25 -35.59 -23.66
C ASP A 353 -13.40 -36.88 -23.67
N PRO A 354 -13.28 -37.58 -24.81
CA PRO A 354 -12.55 -38.84 -24.89
C PRO A 354 -11.06 -38.75 -24.46
N ALA A 355 -10.37 -37.65 -24.81
CA ALA A 355 -8.97 -37.45 -24.48
C ALA A 355 -8.79 -37.23 -22.97
N GLN A 356 -9.61 -36.39 -22.36
CA GLN A 356 -9.62 -36.18 -20.91
C GLN A 356 -9.89 -37.49 -20.14
N ARG A 357 -10.85 -38.27 -20.59
CA ARG A 357 -11.21 -39.54 -19.96
C ARG A 357 -10.10 -40.58 -20.11
N ALA A 358 -9.43 -40.63 -21.25
CA ALA A 358 -8.30 -41.54 -21.47
C ALA A 358 -7.16 -41.26 -20.49
N LEU A 359 -6.73 -40.02 -20.38
CA LEU A 359 -5.68 -39.59 -19.43
C LEU A 359 -6.11 -39.81 -17.98
N ALA A 360 -7.35 -39.46 -17.63
CA ALA A 360 -7.87 -39.69 -16.29
C ALA A 360 -7.93 -41.16 -15.90
N ASN A 361 -8.29 -42.05 -16.83
CA ASN A 361 -8.24 -43.49 -16.56
C ASN A 361 -6.81 -43.97 -16.32
N GLN A 362 -5.83 -43.48 -17.07
CA GLN A 362 -4.40 -43.83 -16.83
C GLN A 362 -3.96 -43.37 -15.42
N VAL A 363 -4.33 -42.16 -15.01
CA VAL A 363 -4.02 -41.64 -13.65
C VAL A 363 -4.70 -42.51 -12.57
N LEU A 364 -5.97 -42.90 -12.79
CA LEU A 364 -6.69 -43.78 -11.86
C LEU A 364 -6.06 -45.19 -11.79
N ASP A 365 -5.58 -45.72 -12.91
CA ASP A 365 -4.91 -47.02 -12.94
C ASP A 365 -3.56 -46.99 -12.21
N GLN A 366 -2.81 -45.86 -12.36
CA GLN A 366 -1.57 -45.65 -11.56
C GLN A 366 -1.91 -45.64 -10.06
N TRP A 367 -2.96 -44.90 -9.65
CA TRP A 367 -3.44 -44.86 -8.27
C TRP A 367 -3.84 -46.26 -7.74
N ARG A 368 -4.56 -47.04 -8.52
CA ARG A 368 -4.99 -48.39 -8.17
C ARG A 368 -3.84 -49.36 -8.09
N ASN A 369 -2.84 -49.19 -8.97
CA ASN A 369 -1.67 -50.04 -9.05
C ASN A 369 -0.57 -49.69 -8.03
N GLY A 370 -0.85 -48.79 -7.07
CA GLY A 370 0.02 -48.55 -5.93
C GLY A 370 0.90 -47.30 -5.99
N ALA A 371 0.66 -46.37 -6.96
CA ALA A 371 1.32 -45.06 -6.98
C ALA A 371 0.84 -44.13 -5.84
N ARG A 372 0.90 -44.66 -4.61
CA ARG A 372 0.45 -44.01 -3.37
C ARG A 372 1.59 -43.73 -2.39
N GLN A 373 2.79 -44.23 -2.68
CA GLN A 373 3.94 -43.93 -1.83
C GLN A 373 4.20 -42.45 -1.79
N THR A 374 4.58 -41.92 -0.62
CA THR A 374 4.94 -40.53 -0.48
C THR A 374 6.28 -40.24 -1.09
N LEU A 375 6.35 -39.36 -2.05
CA LEU A 375 7.54 -38.79 -2.64
C LEU A 375 7.70 -37.35 -2.20
N CYS A 376 8.91 -36.91 -1.96
CA CYS A 376 9.24 -35.55 -1.59
C CYS A 376 10.27 -34.96 -2.53
N GLY A 377 10.14 -33.66 -2.80
CA GLY A 377 11.09 -32.88 -3.57
C GLY A 377 11.06 -31.41 -3.21
N ASP A 378 11.90 -30.62 -3.84
CA ASP A 378 12.08 -29.21 -3.54
C ASP A 378 11.39 -28.34 -4.60
N ILE A 379 10.69 -27.30 -4.16
CA ILE A 379 10.04 -26.29 -5.00
C ILE A 379 10.77 -24.96 -4.82
N ASP A 380 11.06 -24.28 -5.93
CA ASP A 380 11.54 -22.91 -5.97
C ASP A 380 10.36 -21.97 -6.31
N GLN A 381 9.89 -21.23 -5.30
CA GLN A 381 8.81 -20.25 -5.42
C GLN A 381 9.34 -18.81 -5.46
N SER A 382 10.62 -18.66 -5.74
CA SER A 382 11.28 -17.37 -5.77
C SER A 382 10.74 -16.48 -6.90
N THR A 383 10.80 -15.16 -6.66
CA THR A 383 10.53 -14.13 -7.68
C THR A 383 11.65 -13.13 -7.71
N ARG A 384 12.03 -12.67 -8.90
CA ARG A 384 12.95 -11.56 -9.12
C ARG A 384 12.28 -10.54 -10.01
N GLU A 385 12.27 -9.31 -9.57
CA GLU A 385 11.63 -8.22 -10.30
C GLU A 385 12.59 -7.06 -10.44
N SER A 386 12.53 -6.36 -11.56
CA SER A 386 13.33 -5.15 -11.81
C SER A 386 12.48 -4.11 -12.47
N ARG A 387 12.70 -2.84 -12.11
CA ARG A 387 12.09 -1.67 -12.73
C ARG A 387 13.16 -0.64 -13.04
N TYR A 388 13.08 -0.09 -14.23
CA TYR A 388 13.85 1.07 -14.67
C TYR A 388 12.85 2.14 -15.10
N ASP A 389 13.02 3.34 -14.57
CA ASP A 389 12.10 4.45 -14.79
C ASP A 389 12.89 5.72 -15.11
N LEU A 390 12.48 6.43 -16.15
CA LEU A 390 13.05 7.71 -16.54
C LEU A 390 11.91 8.70 -16.76
N GLU A 391 11.94 9.81 -16.04
CA GLU A 391 10.95 10.87 -16.08
C GLU A 391 11.59 12.22 -16.37
N LEU A 392 10.96 12.98 -17.26
CA LEU A 392 11.23 14.38 -17.52
C LEU A 392 9.98 15.18 -17.18
N GLN A 393 10.10 16.21 -16.39
CA GLN A 393 9.00 17.15 -16.09
C GLN A 393 9.47 18.59 -16.32
N ASP A 394 8.61 19.33 -17.01
CA ASP A 394 8.73 20.77 -17.25
C ASP A 394 7.62 21.51 -16.51
N THR A 395 7.98 22.61 -15.85
CA THR A 395 7.05 23.48 -15.12
C THR A 395 7.26 24.90 -15.59
N LEU A 396 6.20 25.47 -16.17
CA LEU A 396 6.25 26.77 -16.83
C LEU A 396 5.11 27.68 -16.31
N SER A 397 5.47 28.83 -15.76
CA SER A 397 4.53 29.93 -15.50
C SER A 397 4.40 30.76 -16.77
N LEU A 398 3.33 30.53 -17.54
CA LEU A 398 3.04 31.26 -18.78
C LEU A 398 2.65 32.72 -18.52
N SER A 399 2.10 32.99 -17.35
CA SER A 399 1.82 34.31 -16.77
C SER A 399 1.60 34.18 -15.26
N ASP A 400 1.45 35.28 -14.56
CA ASP A 400 1.13 35.31 -13.09
C ASP A 400 -0.12 34.49 -12.75
N SER A 401 -1.02 34.30 -13.72
CA SER A 401 -2.28 33.60 -13.52
C SER A 401 -2.35 32.21 -14.19
N LEU A 402 -1.34 31.80 -14.97
CA LEU A 402 -1.40 30.58 -15.77
C LEU A 402 -0.11 29.76 -15.65
N ARG A 403 -0.22 28.57 -15.07
CA ARG A 403 0.90 27.62 -14.93
C ARG A 403 0.60 26.32 -15.66
N LEU A 404 1.62 25.79 -16.31
CA LEU A 404 1.61 24.49 -16.98
C LEU A 404 2.66 23.57 -16.35
N VAL A 405 2.25 22.36 -16.04
CA VAL A 405 3.16 21.23 -15.78
C VAL A 405 2.97 20.22 -16.88
N SER A 406 4.04 19.80 -17.51
CA SER A 406 4.01 18.76 -18.53
C SER A 406 5.19 17.81 -18.36
N GLY A 407 5.07 16.62 -18.89
CA GLY A 407 6.17 15.68 -18.80
C GLY A 407 5.95 14.38 -19.55
N MET A 408 7.02 13.62 -19.60
CA MET A 408 7.07 12.30 -20.22
C MET A 408 7.76 11.33 -19.29
N ASN A 409 7.33 10.07 -19.33
CA ASN A 409 7.91 9.00 -18.55
C ASN A 409 8.05 7.74 -19.40
N TYR A 410 9.18 7.07 -19.25
CA TYR A 410 9.43 5.75 -19.81
C TYR A 410 9.73 4.78 -18.68
N ARG A 411 9.05 3.65 -18.64
CA ARG A 411 9.24 2.59 -17.66
C ARG A 411 9.42 1.24 -18.33
N TYR A 412 10.40 0.49 -17.85
CA TYR A 412 10.60 -0.91 -18.19
C TYR A 412 10.52 -1.76 -16.94
N ASP A 413 9.61 -2.73 -16.94
CA ASP A 413 9.38 -3.69 -15.88
C ASP A 413 9.73 -5.10 -16.34
N ARG A 414 10.37 -5.87 -15.46
CA ARG A 414 10.69 -7.28 -15.70
C ARG A 414 10.40 -8.10 -14.45
N ALA A 415 9.76 -9.25 -14.64
CA ALA A 415 9.49 -10.23 -13.58
C ALA A 415 9.92 -11.62 -14.03
N ASP A 416 10.65 -12.33 -13.17
CA ASP A 416 11.13 -13.69 -13.40
C ASP A 416 10.67 -14.60 -12.26
N SER A 417 10.02 -15.72 -12.58
CA SER A 417 9.66 -16.77 -11.63
C SER A 417 9.35 -18.08 -12.35
N GLU A 418 10.02 -19.13 -11.95
CA GLU A 418 9.70 -20.48 -12.42
C GLU A 418 8.27 -20.89 -12.04
N THR A 419 7.87 -20.60 -10.81
CA THR A 419 6.57 -20.99 -10.27
C THR A 419 5.42 -20.17 -10.81
N TYR A 420 5.54 -18.82 -10.83
CA TYR A 420 4.41 -17.96 -11.14
C TYR A 420 4.24 -17.69 -12.63
N PHE A 421 5.34 -17.62 -13.39
CA PHE A 421 5.31 -17.25 -14.81
C PHE A 421 5.83 -18.34 -15.73
N ASN A 422 6.44 -19.38 -15.19
CA ASN A 422 7.18 -20.41 -15.93
C ASN A 422 8.29 -19.77 -16.80
N GLY A 423 8.95 -18.75 -16.26
CA GLY A 423 10.00 -17.97 -16.91
C GLY A 423 9.91 -16.48 -16.61
N THR A 424 10.20 -15.68 -17.62
CA THR A 424 10.31 -14.22 -17.53
C THR A 424 9.18 -13.53 -18.29
N LEU A 425 8.66 -12.44 -17.72
CA LEU A 425 7.75 -11.48 -18.36
C LEU A 425 8.36 -10.10 -18.32
N ASP A 426 8.16 -9.34 -19.38
CA ASP A 426 8.60 -7.95 -19.53
C ASP A 426 7.40 -7.07 -19.90
N ASP A 427 7.39 -5.81 -19.44
CA ASP A 427 6.43 -4.79 -19.85
C ASP A 427 7.11 -3.44 -20.01
N THR A 428 6.69 -2.71 -21.03
CA THR A 428 7.18 -1.37 -21.34
C THR A 428 6.02 -0.40 -21.26
N THR A 429 6.18 0.69 -20.53
CA THR A 429 5.16 1.73 -20.38
C THR A 429 5.69 3.08 -20.80
N TRP A 430 4.94 3.77 -21.67
CA TRP A 430 5.15 5.17 -22.04
C TRP A 430 4.03 6.03 -21.45
N ARG A 431 4.41 7.19 -20.91
CA ARG A 431 3.45 8.18 -20.39
C ARG A 431 3.78 9.55 -20.91
N ALA A 432 2.73 10.31 -21.20
CA ALA A 432 2.81 11.75 -21.44
C ALA A 432 1.68 12.42 -20.65
N PHE A 433 2.00 13.46 -19.90
CA PHE A 433 1.03 14.17 -19.06
C PHE A 433 1.14 15.67 -19.21
N GLY A 434 0.02 16.34 -18.99
CA GLY A 434 -0.05 17.78 -18.91
C GLY A 434 -1.14 18.23 -17.96
N GLN A 435 -0.85 19.26 -17.15
CA GLN A 435 -1.78 19.87 -16.22
C GLN A 435 -1.67 21.38 -16.33
N LEU A 436 -2.79 22.05 -16.52
CA LEU A 436 -2.92 23.48 -16.61
C LEU A 436 -3.64 23.99 -15.34
N GLU A 437 -3.07 24.98 -14.70
CA GLU A 437 -3.67 25.73 -13.61
C GLU A 437 -3.89 27.16 -14.07
N TRP A 438 -5.15 27.62 -14.05
CA TRP A 438 -5.51 28.96 -14.45
C TRP A 438 -6.29 29.68 -13.33
N ARG A 439 -5.68 30.69 -12.75
CA ARG A 439 -6.31 31.61 -11.83
C ARG A 439 -7.07 32.68 -12.61
N ALA A 440 -8.32 32.34 -12.98
CA ALA A 440 -9.14 33.20 -13.83
C ALA A 440 -9.50 34.52 -13.14
N THR A 441 -9.62 34.52 -11.79
CA THR A 441 -9.78 35.70 -10.92
C THR A 441 -9.11 35.43 -9.57
N GLU A 442 -9.13 36.36 -8.64
CA GLU A 442 -8.64 36.15 -7.26
C GLU A 442 -9.35 34.98 -6.55
N HIS A 443 -10.62 34.71 -6.92
CA HIS A 443 -11.45 33.69 -6.31
C HIS A 443 -11.55 32.40 -7.12
N TRP A 444 -11.45 32.46 -8.45
CA TRP A 444 -11.67 31.29 -9.30
C TRP A 444 -10.35 30.72 -9.79
N LEU A 445 -10.09 29.47 -9.38
CA LEU A 445 -8.97 28.67 -9.84
C LEU A 445 -9.51 27.47 -10.62
N LEU A 446 -9.19 27.41 -11.91
CA LEU A 446 -9.58 26.33 -12.80
C LEU A 446 -8.35 25.44 -13.05
N GLN A 447 -8.51 24.14 -12.94
CA GLN A 447 -7.44 23.19 -13.17
C GLN A 447 -7.92 22.10 -14.12
N GLY A 448 -7.13 21.79 -15.11
CA GLY A 448 -7.42 20.72 -16.05
C GLY A 448 -6.16 19.99 -16.47
N GLY A 449 -6.25 18.68 -16.62
CA GLY A 449 -5.12 17.89 -17.05
C GLY A 449 -5.54 16.55 -17.60
N ALA A 450 -4.60 15.90 -18.28
CA ALA A 450 -4.77 14.55 -18.77
C ALA A 450 -3.42 13.82 -18.79
N MET A 451 -3.49 12.50 -18.68
CA MET A 451 -2.37 11.60 -18.93
C MET A 451 -2.74 10.60 -20.00
N PHE A 452 -1.87 10.47 -20.98
CA PHE A 452 -1.84 9.36 -21.91
C PHE A 452 -0.82 8.34 -21.40
N GLU A 453 -1.25 7.09 -21.29
CA GLU A 453 -0.39 5.95 -20.93
C GLU A 453 -0.55 4.86 -21.97
N ASP A 454 0.54 4.26 -22.41
CA ASP A 454 0.57 3.11 -23.32
C ASP A 454 1.47 2.02 -22.73
N THR A 455 0.91 0.83 -22.50
CA THR A 455 1.62 -0.34 -21.99
C THR A 455 1.63 -1.44 -23.01
N GLN A 456 2.76 -2.14 -23.13
CA GLN A 456 2.90 -3.23 -24.09
C GLN A 456 1.93 -4.39 -23.82
N LEU A 457 1.64 -4.68 -22.55
CA LEU A 457 0.79 -5.80 -22.16
C LEU A 457 -0.71 -5.54 -22.35
N ILE A 458 -1.15 -4.28 -22.20
CA ILE A 458 -2.59 -3.96 -22.06
C ILE A 458 -3.06 -2.95 -23.13
N GLY A 459 -2.16 -2.13 -23.67
CA GLY A 459 -2.50 -1.06 -24.61
C GLY A 459 -2.63 0.31 -23.94
N SER A 460 -3.32 1.23 -24.61
CA SER A 460 -3.32 2.65 -24.27
C SER A 460 -4.57 3.10 -23.50
N SER A 461 -4.40 4.16 -22.71
CA SER A 461 -5.47 4.86 -22.01
C SER A 461 -5.24 6.36 -22.00
N LEU A 462 -6.34 7.11 -21.86
CA LEU A 462 -6.35 8.55 -21.62
C LEU A 462 -7.22 8.84 -20.38
N THR A 463 -6.63 9.51 -19.39
CA THR A 463 -7.30 9.81 -18.12
C THR A 463 -7.35 11.32 -17.89
N PRO A 464 -8.51 11.98 -18.09
CA PRO A 464 -8.69 13.41 -17.84
C PRO A 464 -9.09 13.70 -16.39
N ARG A 465 -8.76 14.92 -15.92
CA ARG A 465 -9.28 15.52 -14.70
C ARG A 465 -9.58 17.00 -14.93
N VAL A 466 -10.70 17.47 -14.36
CA VAL A 466 -11.06 18.87 -14.31
C VAL A 466 -11.47 19.21 -12.88
N ALA A 467 -10.98 20.34 -12.38
CA ALA A 467 -11.34 20.86 -11.08
C ALA A 467 -11.63 22.36 -11.14
N VAL A 468 -12.61 22.77 -10.37
CA VAL A 468 -12.96 24.16 -10.15
C VAL A 468 -12.84 24.43 -8.66
N ASN A 469 -11.93 25.30 -8.28
CA ASN A 469 -11.79 25.76 -6.90
C ASN A 469 -12.30 27.21 -6.80
N TYR A 470 -13.21 27.46 -5.86
CA TYR A 470 -13.63 28.78 -5.46
C TYR A 470 -12.92 29.16 -4.15
N LEU A 471 -11.94 30.02 -4.24
CA LEU A 471 -11.16 30.52 -3.10
C LEU A 471 -11.95 31.67 -2.46
N ILE A 472 -12.59 31.40 -1.33
CA ILE A 472 -13.26 32.42 -0.51
C ILE A 472 -12.21 33.44 -0.07
N ASN A 473 -11.04 32.94 0.30
CA ASN A 473 -9.79 33.63 0.57
C ASN A 473 -8.62 32.63 0.47
N PRO A 474 -7.36 33.04 0.64
CA PRO A 474 -6.21 32.11 0.52
C PRO A 474 -6.24 30.91 1.47
N ARG A 475 -7.01 30.98 2.57
CA ARG A 475 -7.09 29.93 3.61
C ARG A 475 -8.36 29.08 3.51
N HIS A 476 -9.33 29.47 2.68
CA HIS A 476 -10.64 28.81 2.56
C HIS A 476 -11.02 28.60 1.11
N GLY A 477 -11.27 27.37 0.71
CA GLY A 477 -11.66 27.00 -0.64
C GLY A 477 -12.78 25.97 -0.68
N LEU A 478 -13.68 26.14 -1.65
CA LEU A 478 -14.63 25.13 -2.10
C LEU A 478 -14.10 24.54 -3.38
N ARG A 479 -14.30 23.24 -3.58
CA ARG A 479 -13.88 22.58 -4.83
C ARG A 479 -14.96 21.67 -5.37
N ALA A 480 -15.01 21.57 -6.70
CA ALA A 480 -15.75 20.57 -7.44
C ALA A 480 -14.77 19.90 -8.41
N VAL A 481 -14.69 18.57 -8.37
CA VAL A 481 -13.72 17.80 -9.16
C VAL A 481 -14.43 16.69 -9.91
N TYR A 482 -14.09 16.53 -11.18
CA TYR A 482 -14.41 15.37 -11.99
C TYR A 482 -13.10 14.72 -12.47
N SER A 483 -12.96 13.42 -12.27
CA SER A 483 -11.79 12.67 -12.69
C SER A 483 -12.19 11.34 -13.33
N GLU A 484 -11.51 10.98 -14.40
CA GLU A 484 -11.48 9.61 -14.89
C GLU A 484 -10.12 8.99 -14.60
N ALA A 485 -10.10 7.72 -14.25
CA ALA A 485 -8.90 7.00 -13.92
C ALA A 485 -8.96 5.58 -14.47
N THR A 486 -7.81 5.00 -14.75
CA THR A 486 -7.68 3.61 -15.16
C THR A 486 -6.72 2.86 -14.26
N ARG A 487 -6.91 1.55 -14.16
CA ARG A 487 -5.92 0.63 -13.64
C ARG A 487 -5.63 -0.45 -14.67
N SER A 488 -4.38 -0.57 -15.04
CA SER A 488 -3.94 -1.69 -15.88
C SER A 488 -3.85 -2.97 -15.05
N PRO A 489 -4.33 -4.11 -15.56
CA PRO A 489 -4.01 -5.41 -14.96
C PRO A 489 -2.50 -5.56 -14.83
N ASP A 490 -2.05 -6.20 -13.77
CA ASP A 490 -0.63 -6.48 -13.60
C ASP A 490 -0.21 -7.78 -14.31
N MET A 491 1.10 -8.03 -14.33
CA MET A 491 1.67 -9.22 -14.96
C MET A 491 1.08 -10.51 -14.38
N PHE A 492 0.83 -10.55 -13.07
CA PHE A 492 0.28 -11.74 -12.44
C PHE A 492 -1.19 -11.94 -12.79
N GLU A 493 -2.03 -10.90 -12.70
CA GLU A 493 -3.45 -11.00 -13.04
C GLU A 493 -3.67 -11.48 -14.46
N ASN A 494 -2.93 -10.91 -15.42
CA ASN A 494 -3.13 -11.19 -16.84
C ASN A 494 -2.39 -12.44 -17.32
N ASN A 495 -1.18 -12.68 -16.85
CA ASN A 495 -0.26 -13.64 -17.44
C ASN A 495 0.22 -14.75 -16.50
N VAL A 496 -0.34 -14.88 -15.29
CA VAL A 496 0.08 -15.93 -14.36
C VAL A 496 -0.08 -17.31 -14.99
N ASN A 497 0.96 -18.14 -14.82
CA ASN A 497 0.96 -19.55 -15.17
C ASN A 497 1.51 -20.36 -13.98
N TRP A 498 0.76 -20.27 -12.86
CA TRP A 498 1.21 -20.83 -11.60
C TRP A 498 1.24 -22.34 -11.63
N SER A 499 2.43 -22.88 -11.58
CA SER A 499 2.66 -24.32 -11.42
C SER A 499 3.97 -24.55 -10.67
N TYR A 500 4.01 -25.58 -9.87
CA TYR A 500 5.21 -25.96 -9.15
C TYR A 500 6.03 -26.97 -9.98
N GLN A 501 7.32 -26.68 -10.18
CA GLN A 501 8.29 -27.64 -10.65
C GLN A 501 8.99 -28.25 -9.44
N VAL A 502 8.66 -29.49 -9.09
CA VAL A 502 9.31 -30.20 -8.01
C VAL A 502 10.59 -30.81 -8.53
N LYS A 503 11.72 -30.53 -7.89
CA LYS A 503 13.07 -31.04 -8.20
C LYS A 503 13.53 -31.95 -7.09
N ASN A 504 14.58 -32.75 -7.36
CA ASN A 504 15.18 -33.63 -6.37
C ASN A 504 14.21 -34.64 -5.75
N LEU A 505 13.26 -35.15 -6.54
CA LEU A 505 12.29 -36.13 -6.08
C LEU A 505 13.01 -37.39 -5.55
N ARG A 506 12.68 -37.80 -4.34
CA ARG A 506 13.21 -38.99 -3.68
C ARG A 506 12.10 -39.76 -2.96
N PRO A 507 11.89 -41.04 -3.34
CA PRO A 507 12.42 -41.72 -4.55
C PRO A 507 11.96 -40.97 -5.82
N SER A 508 12.57 -41.31 -6.99
CA SER A 508 12.16 -40.74 -8.28
C SER A 508 10.73 -41.17 -8.64
N ALA A 509 9.95 -40.27 -9.24
CA ALA A 509 8.62 -40.55 -9.74
C ALA A 509 8.69 -40.99 -11.21
N TYR A 510 8.16 -42.16 -11.54
CA TYR A 510 8.13 -42.67 -12.92
C TYR A 510 9.50 -42.60 -13.61
N GLY A 511 10.57 -42.84 -12.87
CA GLY A 511 11.96 -42.80 -13.36
C GLY A 511 12.53 -41.38 -13.50
N GLN A 512 11.83 -40.35 -13.10
CA GLN A 512 12.27 -38.95 -13.18
C GLN A 512 12.56 -38.37 -11.79
N SER A 513 13.62 -37.57 -11.68
CA SER A 513 13.98 -36.84 -10.45
C SER A 513 13.28 -35.47 -10.32
N SER A 514 12.47 -35.08 -11.30
CA SER A 514 11.69 -33.86 -11.29
C SER A 514 10.36 -34.08 -11.97
N ALA A 515 9.33 -33.37 -11.49
CA ALA A 515 8.01 -33.45 -12.08
C ALA A 515 7.26 -32.13 -11.85
N ARG A 516 6.28 -31.84 -12.69
CA ARG A 516 5.38 -30.72 -12.49
C ARG A 516 4.30 -31.11 -11.48
N TYR A 517 4.08 -30.21 -10.53
CA TYR A 517 3.06 -30.34 -9.48
C TYR A 517 2.16 -29.11 -9.51
N PHE A 518 0.84 -29.28 -9.58
CA PHE A 518 -0.03 -28.21 -10.02
C PHE A 518 -0.71 -27.42 -8.93
N VAL A 519 -0.76 -26.12 -9.17
CA VAL A 519 -1.77 -25.19 -8.66
C VAL A 519 -2.58 -24.70 -9.84
N LYS A 520 -3.91 -24.61 -9.68
CA LYS A 520 -4.80 -24.16 -10.75
C LYS A 520 -4.90 -22.64 -10.74
N THR A 521 -3.95 -21.94 -11.32
CA THR A 521 -4.08 -20.51 -11.53
C THR A 521 -3.44 -20.15 -12.86
N ARG A 522 -4.27 -19.65 -13.78
CA ARG A 522 -3.83 -19.09 -15.06
C ARG A 522 -4.47 -17.74 -15.26
N GLY A 523 -3.68 -16.76 -15.68
CA GLY A 523 -4.18 -15.50 -16.20
C GLY A 523 -4.85 -15.73 -17.55
N PRO A 524 -5.89 -14.99 -17.88
CA PRO A 524 -6.61 -15.13 -19.16
C PRO A 524 -5.80 -14.63 -20.36
N GLY A 525 -4.88 -13.66 -20.15
CA GLY A 525 -4.04 -13.08 -21.22
C GLY A 525 -4.72 -11.98 -22.03
N ASP A 526 -5.98 -11.67 -21.74
CA ASP A 526 -6.83 -10.72 -22.48
C ASP A 526 -7.62 -9.77 -21.55
N LEU A 527 -7.11 -9.52 -20.36
CA LEU A 527 -7.74 -8.56 -19.44
C LEU A 527 -7.65 -7.14 -19.99
N GLU A 528 -8.73 -6.41 -19.81
CA GLU A 528 -8.82 -4.99 -20.10
C GLU A 528 -8.53 -4.13 -18.86
N GLN A 529 -8.35 -2.84 -19.05
CA GLN A 529 -8.19 -1.89 -17.95
C GLN A 529 -9.49 -1.75 -17.15
N GLU A 530 -9.35 -1.55 -15.83
CA GLU A 530 -10.44 -1.06 -15.00
C GLU A 530 -10.62 0.44 -15.23
N HIS A 531 -11.86 0.91 -15.25
CA HIS A 531 -12.20 2.31 -15.43
C HIS A 531 -12.95 2.86 -14.23
N MET A 532 -12.51 4.00 -13.73
CA MET A 532 -13.15 4.72 -12.64
C MET A 532 -13.60 6.10 -13.09
N ARG A 533 -14.79 6.50 -12.67
CA ARG A 533 -15.31 7.87 -12.74
C ARG A 533 -15.59 8.37 -11.34
N SER A 534 -15.00 9.48 -11.00
CA SER A 534 -15.12 10.10 -9.68
C SER A 534 -15.70 11.51 -9.78
N ARG A 535 -16.60 11.81 -8.86
CA ARG A 535 -17.16 13.16 -8.66
C ARG A 535 -16.98 13.54 -7.20
N GLU A 536 -16.36 14.67 -6.97
CA GLU A 536 -16.06 15.16 -5.63
C GLU A 536 -16.58 16.60 -5.47
N LEU A 537 -17.19 16.87 -4.32
CA LEU A 537 -17.38 18.21 -3.80
C LEU A 537 -16.65 18.31 -2.47
N GLY A 538 -15.91 19.37 -2.25
CA GLY A 538 -15.12 19.50 -1.05
C GLY A 538 -15.00 20.94 -0.54
N TYR A 539 -14.65 21.03 0.72
CA TYR A 539 -14.27 22.26 1.40
C TYR A 539 -12.95 22.03 2.13
N ASN A 540 -12.03 22.96 1.98
CA ASN A 540 -10.83 23.03 2.80
C ASN A 540 -10.72 24.42 3.40
N GLY A 541 -10.44 24.50 4.72
CA GLY A 541 -10.37 25.77 5.43
C GLY A 541 -9.40 25.72 6.60
N TYR A 542 -8.71 26.84 6.80
CA TYR A 542 -7.86 27.07 7.97
C TYR A 542 -8.33 28.32 8.72
N PHE A 543 -8.87 28.11 9.91
CA PHE A 543 -9.32 29.14 10.85
C PHE A 543 -8.14 29.54 11.74
N ALA A 544 -7.34 30.48 11.28
CA ALA A 544 -6.08 30.87 11.94
C ALA A 544 -6.27 31.39 13.37
N GLU A 545 -7.37 32.10 13.64
CA GLU A 545 -7.69 32.68 14.97
C GLU A 545 -7.79 31.61 16.06
N VAL A 546 -8.23 30.40 15.70
CA VAL A 546 -8.42 29.30 16.63
C VAL A 546 -7.48 28.10 16.33
N GLY A 547 -6.63 28.20 15.32
CA GLY A 547 -5.68 27.16 14.94
C GLY A 547 -6.33 25.87 14.41
N LEU A 548 -7.51 25.96 13.75
CA LEU A 548 -8.29 24.82 13.27
C LEU A 548 -8.21 24.69 11.75
N ALA A 549 -7.69 23.56 11.27
CA ALA A 549 -7.78 23.13 9.88
C ALA A 549 -8.94 22.13 9.71
N VAL A 550 -9.71 22.28 8.64
CA VAL A 550 -10.88 21.45 8.30
C VAL A 550 -10.78 21.05 6.84
N ASP A 551 -10.95 19.77 6.55
CA ASP A 551 -11.17 19.24 5.19
C ASP A 551 -12.43 18.38 5.21
N VAL A 552 -13.34 18.64 4.28
CA VAL A 552 -14.58 17.88 4.09
C VAL A 552 -14.68 17.50 2.62
N LYS A 553 -15.02 16.23 2.36
CA LYS A 553 -15.21 15.67 1.03
C LYS A 553 -16.54 14.94 0.98
N LEU A 554 -17.32 15.19 -0.05
CA LEU A 554 -18.43 14.36 -0.51
C LEU A 554 -18.01 13.74 -1.82
N PHE A 555 -18.25 12.44 -1.99
CA PHE A 555 -17.78 11.72 -3.18
C PHE A 555 -18.83 10.74 -3.72
N TYR A 556 -18.72 10.50 -5.02
CA TYR A 556 -19.45 9.48 -5.74
C TYR A 556 -18.53 8.87 -6.81
N ASP A 557 -18.16 7.61 -6.61
CA ASP A 557 -17.17 6.88 -7.37
C ASP A 557 -17.79 5.64 -8.01
N GLU A 558 -17.55 5.42 -9.30
CA GLU A 558 -18.00 4.24 -10.04
C GLU A 558 -16.80 3.55 -10.69
N ILE A 559 -16.62 2.26 -10.43
CA ILE A 559 -15.60 1.42 -11.07
C ILE A 559 -16.30 0.40 -11.97
N THR A 560 -15.91 0.32 -13.21
CA THR A 560 -16.38 -0.66 -14.20
C THR A 560 -15.22 -1.48 -14.75
N GLY A 561 -15.49 -2.67 -15.26
CA GLY A 561 -14.43 -3.59 -15.70
C GLY A 561 -13.56 -4.07 -14.56
N MET A 562 -14.06 -4.06 -13.33
CA MET A 562 -13.29 -4.34 -12.13
C MET A 562 -12.83 -5.79 -12.13
N ILE A 563 -11.53 -5.99 -11.96
CA ILE A 563 -10.92 -7.30 -11.76
C ILE A 563 -10.98 -7.56 -10.25
N SER A 564 -11.97 -8.29 -9.84
CA SER A 564 -12.13 -8.73 -8.47
C SER A 564 -12.04 -10.23 -8.39
N GLU A 565 -11.65 -10.69 -7.32
CA GLU A 565 -11.55 -11.99 -6.68
C GLU A 565 -10.17 -12.13 -6.03
N PRO A 566 -10.09 -12.55 -4.76
CA PRO A 566 -8.81 -12.82 -4.14
C PRO A 566 -8.09 -13.93 -4.90
N LEU A 567 -6.78 -13.81 -5.06
CA LEU A 567 -5.91 -14.84 -5.58
C LEU A 567 -6.05 -16.12 -4.74
N ARG A 568 -6.91 -17.03 -5.18
CA ARG A 568 -7.06 -18.34 -4.56
C ARG A 568 -6.29 -19.35 -5.39
N ASN A 569 -5.48 -20.15 -4.74
CA ASN A 569 -4.64 -21.18 -5.36
C ASN A 569 -5.39 -22.18 -6.25
N ASN A 570 -6.70 -22.25 -6.19
CA ASN A 570 -7.46 -23.33 -6.80
C ASN A 570 -8.60 -22.91 -7.74
N GLN A 571 -8.89 -21.62 -7.93
CA GLN A 571 -10.04 -21.19 -8.72
C GLN A 571 -9.95 -19.77 -9.28
N TYR A 572 -8.77 -19.17 -9.33
CA TYR A 572 -8.63 -17.83 -9.87
C TYR A 572 -8.81 -17.83 -11.39
N ILE A 573 -9.89 -17.22 -11.85
CA ILE A 573 -10.04 -16.78 -13.23
C ILE A 573 -10.33 -15.30 -13.14
N ALA A 574 -9.32 -14.47 -13.38
CA ALA A 574 -9.48 -13.04 -13.46
C ALA A 574 -10.41 -12.69 -14.62
N SER A 575 -11.31 -11.75 -14.43
CA SER A 575 -12.18 -11.23 -15.48
C SER A 575 -12.59 -9.79 -15.19
N ASN A 576 -12.84 -9.01 -16.24
CA ASN A 576 -13.35 -7.64 -16.15
C ASN A 576 -14.87 -7.58 -15.96
N SER A 577 -15.50 -8.59 -15.32
CA SER A 577 -16.94 -8.72 -15.23
C SER A 577 -17.57 -7.96 -14.05
N ASN A 578 -16.76 -7.44 -13.14
CA ASN A 578 -17.23 -6.83 -11.91
C ASN A 578 -17.33 -5.29 -12.00
N ARG A 579 -18.11 -4.73 -11.09
CA ARG A 579 -18.28 -3.29 -10.91
C ARG A 579 -18.50 -2.97 -9.45
N ALA A 580 -18.11 -1.78 -9.04
CA ALA A 580 -18.35 -1.27 -7.71
C ALA A 580 -18.76 0.21 -7.76
N ARG A 581 -19.53 0.65 -6.76
CA ARG A 581 -19.91 2.01 -6.51
C ARG A 581 -19.63 2.35 -5.06
N PHE A 582 -19.01 3.49 -4.84
CA PHE A 582 -18.75 4.04 -3.51
C PHE A 582 -19.30 5.45 -3.44
N SER A 583 -20.06 5.74 -2.39
CA SER A 583 -20.53 7.10 -2.13
C SER A 583 -20.46 7.41 -0.65
N GLY A 584 -20.28 8.67 -0.30
CA GLY A 584 -20.15 8.99 1.10
C GLY A 584 -19.57 10.36 1.39
N ALA A 585 -19.11 10.48 2.62
CA ALA A 585 -18.49 11.69 3.15
C ALA A 585 -17.27 11.37 3.97
N GLU A 586 -16.25 12.20 3.83
CA GLU A 586 -15.04 12.15 4.66
C GLU A 586 -14.82 13.51 5.31
N THR A 587 -14.29 13.49 6.52
CA THR A 587 -13.88 14.72 7.21
C THR A 587 -12.57 14.51 7.96
N GLN A 588 -11.80 15.57 8.03
CA GLN A 588 -10.56 15.66 8.79
C GLN A 588 -10.51 17.00 9.49
N LEU A 589 -10.23 16.96 10.79
CA LEU A 589 -10.01 18.14 11.62
C LEU A 589 -8.61 18.03 12.23
N ASP A 590 -7.85 19.11 12.18
CA ASP A 590 -6.57 19.26 12.87
C ASP A 590 -6.62 20.59 13.64
N TRP A 591 -6.62 20.49 14.96
CA TRP A 591 -6.89 21.64 15.81
C TRP A 591 -5.75 21.85 16.82
N ARG A 592 -4.97 22.89 16.63
CA ARG A 592 -3.98 23.39 17.60
C ARG A 592 -4.68 24.32 18.59
N ILE A 593 -5.31 23.73 19.63
CA ILE A 593 -6.07 24.45 20.65
C ILE A 593 -5.16 25.46 21.38
N SER A 594 -3.90 25.06 21.60
CA SER A 594 -2.88 25.86 22.24
C SER A 594 -1.50 25.44 21.74
N SER A 595 -0.45 26.12 22.16
CA SER A 595 0.94 25.66 21.94
C SER A 595 1.25 24.32 22.61
N ALA A 596 0.41 23.89 23.54
CA ALA A 596 0.58 22.62 24.28
C ALA A 596 -0.33 21.50 23.78
N ASP A 597 -1.47 21.81 23.18
CA ASP A 597 -2.51 20.84 22.84
C ASP A 597 -2.87 20.85 21.35
N ARG A 598 -2.81 19.66 20.72
CA ARG A 598 -3.27 19.41 19.36
C ARG A 598 -4.27 18.27 19.37
N LEU A 599 -5.43 18.47 18.77
CA LEU A 599 -6.44 17.44 18.50
C LEU A 599 -6.48 17.15 17.01
N ARG A 600 -6.60 15.87 16.68
CA ARG A 600 -6.84 15.40 15.32
C ARG A 600 -8.02 14.45 15.31
N LEU A 601 -8.95 14.69 14.38
CA LEU A 601 -10.12 13.82 14.17
C LEU A 601 -10.21 13.49 12.70
N THR A 602 -10.49 12.22 12.40
CA THR A 602 -10.83 11.77 11.06
C THR A 602 -12.08 10.91 11.11
N TYR A 603 -12.94 11.05 10.10
CA TYR A 603 -14.11 10.22 9.98
C TYR A 603 -14.45 10.01 8.52
N ALA A 604 -14.86 8.79 8.17
CA ALA A 604 -15.37 8.43 6.86
C ALA A 604 -16.67 7.63 7.00
N TYR A 605 -17.64 8.01 6.21
CA TYR A 605 -18.84 7.24 5.92
C TYR A 605 -18.76 6.78 4.47
N VAL A 606 -18.77 5.48 4.22
CA VAL A 606 -18.64 4.89 2.88
C VAL A 606 -19.77 3.90 2.67
N ASP A 607 -20.67 4.21 1.75
CA ASP A 607 -21.67 3.26 1.28
C ASP A 607 -21.13 2.57 0.03
N ALA A 608 -20.93 1.25 0.11
CA ALA A 608 -20.30 0.45 -0.93
C ALA A 608 -21.31 -0.54 -1.51
N GLU A 609 -21.48 -0.50 -2.83
CA GLU A 609 -22.23 -1.47 -3.60
C GLU A 609 -21.29 -2.15 -4.60
N ALA A 610 -21.22 -3.47 -4.62
CA ALA A 610 -20.42 -4.22 -5.57
C ALA A 610 -21.17 -5.37 -6.18
N SER A 611 -20.88 -5.71 -7.44
CA SER A 611 -21.45 -6.88 -8.11
C SER A 611 -20.97 -8.18 -7.49
N ASN A 612 -19.76 -8.19 -6.93
CA ASN A 612 -19.24 -9.27 -6.10
C ASN A 612 -19.46 -8.92 -4.62
N PRO A 613 -20.29 -9.67 -3.87
CA PRO A 613 -20.55 -9.38 -2.45
C PRO A 613 -19.29 -9.38 -1.57
N GLN A 614 -18.24 -10.10 -1.95
CA GLN A 614 -16.98 -10.10 -1.18
C GLN A 614 -16.28 -8.75 -1.22
N ASP A 615 -16.38 -8.01 -2.33
CA ASP A 615 -15.79 -6.68 -2.44
C ASP A 615 -16.49 -5.67 -1.52
N ALA A 616 -17.82 -5.77 -1.39
CA ALA A 616 -18.57 -4.90 -0.48
C ALA A 616 -18.26 -5.16 1.02
N GLN A 617 -17.89 -6.38 1.39
CA GLN A 617 -17.53 -6.74 2.77
C GLN A 617 -16.18 -6.17 3.21
N GLN A 618 -15.36 -5.71 2.28
CA GLN A 618 -14.05 -5.14 2.56
C GLN A 618 -14.08 -3.66 2.93
N THR A 619 -15.27 -3.07 2.94
CA THR A 619 -15.51 -1.67 3.30
C THR A 619 -16.14 -1.60 4.68
N ALA A 620 -15.50 -0.90 5.60
CA ALA A 620 -16.17 -0.43 6.80
C ALA A 620 -17.07 0.76 6.43
N ARG A 621 -18.36 0.70 6.79
CA ARG A 621 -19.29 1.81 6.51
C ARG A 621 -18.93 3.05 7.30
N ASN A 622 -18.50 2.88 8.54
CA ASN A 622 -18.05 3.96 9.41
C ASN A 622 -16.65 3.63 9.92
N SER A 623 -15.72 4.52 9.68
CA SER A 623 -14.34 4.41 10.15
C SER A 623 -13.79 5.75 10.58
N GLY A 624 -12.77 5.75 11.44
CA GLY A 624 -12.13 6.99 11.82
C GLY A 624 -11.12 6.87 12.94
N SER A 625 -10.52 8.01 13.25
CA SER A 625 -9.55 8.13 14.34
C SER A 625 -9.72 9.42 15.12
N ALA A 626 -9.32 9.40 16.38
CA ALA A 626 -9.22 10.58 17.23
C ALA A 626 -7.87 10.58 17.93
N GLY A 627 -7.14 11.69 17.86
CA GLY A 627 -5.82 11.86 18.47
C GLY A 627 -5.79 13.11 19.34
N TRP A 628 -5.18 13.00 20.50
CA TRP A 628 -4.87 14.12 21.39
C TRP A 628 -3.37 14.07 21.75
N LEU A 629 -2.66 15.12 21.39
CA LEU A 629 -1.25 15.31 21.66
C LEU A 629 -1.13 16.45 22.68
N ARG A 630 -0.33 16.23 23.72
CA ARG A 630 -0.08 17.25 24.75
C ARG A 630 1.38 17.36 25.14
N ASN A 631 1.86 18.59 25.12
CA ASN A 631 3.13 18.99 25.70
C ASN A 631 2.91 19.52 27.14
N TRP A 632 3.42 18.78 28.13
CA TRP A 632 3.26 19.14 29.56
C TRP A 632 4.34 20.11 30.05
N GLY A 633 5.24 20.51 29.18
CA GLY A 633 6.41 21.28 29.55
C GLY A 633 7.53 20.43 30.18
N HIS A 634 8.67 21.07 30.46
CA HIS A 634 9.85 20.42 31.03
C HIS A 634 10.29 19.15 30.28
N GLY A 635 10.01 19.05 28.98
CA GLY A 635 10.35 17.92 28.12
C GLY A 635 9.39 16.71 28.23
N TRP A 636 8.30 16.80 28.98
CA TRP A 636 7.26 15.77 28.99
C TRP A 636 6.26 15.98 27.86
N ASN A 637 5.94 14.91 27.12
CA ASN A 637 4.87 14.90 26.15
C ASN A 637 4.09 13.58 26.23
N SER A 638 2.83 13.62 25.84
CA SER A 638 1.98 12.45 25.72
C SER A 638 1.07 12.53 24.50
N ALA A 639 0.66 11.38 24.01
CA ALA A 639 -0.34 11.27 22.98
C ALA A 639 -1.29 10.12 23.27
N LEU A 640 -2.55 10.31 22.91
CA LEU A 640 -3.61 9.31 23.00
C LEU A 640 -4.29 9.25 21.65
N PHE A 641 -4.34 8.08 21.03
CA PHE A 641 -5.05 7.85 19.78
C PHE A 641 -6.11 6.77 19.95
N TYR A 642 -7.28 6.99 19.40
CA TYR A 642 -8.31 6.00 19.21
C TYR A 642 -8.49 5.75 17.71
N TYR A 643 -8.65 4.50 17.34
CA TYR A 643 -8.96 4.06 15.98
C TYR A 643 -10.18 3.15 16.01
N GLY A 644 -11.08 3.28 15.04
CA GLY A 644 -12.29 2.46 14.97
C GLY A 644 -12.83 2.26 13.58
N ASP A 645 -13.28 1.01 13.31
CA ASP A 645 -14.00 0.58 12.10
C ASP A 645 -15.21 -0.26 12.53
N ASP A 646 -16.36 -0.07 11.89
CA ASP A 646 -17.60 -0.74 12.34
C ASP A 646 -17.75 -2.18 11.85
N ALA A 647 -17.27 -2.52 10.68
CA ALA A 647 -17.52 -3.84 10.09
C ALA A 647 -16.55 -4.22 8.96
N LEU A 648 -15.24 -4.03 9.13
CA LEU A 648 -14.26 -4.46 8.15
C LEU A 648 -14.22 -6.00 8.07
N ASN A 649 -14.52 -6.57 6.90
CA ASN A 649 -14.68 -8.01 6.69
C ASN A 649 -15.61 -8.70 7.72
N GLY A 650 -16.66 -7.97 8.16
CA GLY A 650 -17.60 -8.45 9.17
C GLY A 650 -17.14 -8.33 10.62
N TYR A 651 -15.96 -7.78 10.88
CA TYR A 651 -15.40 -7.58 12.22
C TYR A 651 -15.26 -6.11 12.56
N ARG A 652 -15.70 -5.76 13.76
CA ARG A 652 -15.48 -4.43 14.35
C ARG A 652 -14.06 -4.35 14.88
N PHE A 653 -13.40 -3.23 14.61
CA PHE A 653 -12.10 -2.92 15.16
C PHE A 653 -12.14 -1.68 16.03
N GLU A 654 -11.55 -1.78 17.22
CA GLU A 654 -11.32 -0.65 18.12
C GLU A 654 -10.00 -0.81 18.86
N ARG A 655 -9.15 0.24 18.80
CA ARG A 655 -7.86 0.25 19.49
C ARG A 655 -7.57 1.64 20.08
N VAL A 656 -6.96 1.65 21.25
CA VAL A 656 -6.40 2.85 21.89
C VAL A 656 -4.90 2.68 22.01
N ASP A 657 -4.17 3.66 21.48
CA ASP A 657 -2.72 3.75 21.59
C ASP A 657 -2.36 4.95 22.48
N THR A 658 -1.49 4.72 23.45
CA THR A 658 -1.02 5.75 24.39
C THR A 658 0.50 5.81 24.32
N ARG A 659 1.05 7.00 24.12
CA ARG A 659 2.49 7.25 24.22
C ARG A 659 2.76 8.30 25.29
N ILE A 660 3.76 8.04 26.12
CA ILE A 660 4.30 9.01 27.07
C ILE A 660 5.81 9.09 26.86
N ALA A 661 6.34 10.29 26.74
CA ALA A 661 7.76 10.48 26.52
C ALA A 661 8.33 11.62 27.39
N LYS A 662 9.62 11.49 27.67
CA LYS A 662 10.43 12.47 28.39
C LYS A 662 11.68 12.78 27.58
N ARG A 663 11.84 14.05 27.17
CA ARG A 663 13.08 14.55 26.57
C ARG A 663 13.94 15.22 27.65
N ILE A 664 15.21 14.85 27.68
CA ILE A 664 16.21 15.29 28.63
C ILE A 664 17.35 15.95 27.83
N GLY A 665 17.64 17.22 28.10
CA GLY A 665 18.77 17.91 27.51
C GLY A 665 20.09 17.48 28.19
N LEU A 666 21.10 17.13 27.41
CA LEU A 666 22.42 16.69 27.84
C LEU A 666 23.51 17.60 27.22
N GLY A 667 23.42 18.91 27.46
CA GLY A 667 24.28 19.90 26.82
C GLY A 667 23.91 20.06 25.34
N LYS A 668 24.81 19.65 24.41
CA LYS A 668 24.55 19.66 22.96
C LYS A 668 23.73 18.45 22.51
N ALA A 669 23.60 17.42 23.32
CA ALA A 669 22.82 16.24 23.02
C ALA A 669 21.43 16.29 23.69
N SER A 670 20.50 15.49 23.19
CA SER A 670 19.20 15.24 23.82
C SER A 670 18.91 13.74 23.86
N LEU A 671 18.37 13.29 25.00
CA LEU A 671 17.89 11.92 25.18
C LEU A 671 16.37 11.95 25.34
N GLU A 672 15.66 11.22 24.49
CA GLU A 672 14.23 10.98 24.64
C GLU A 672 13.99 9.54 25.09
N LEU A 673 13.24 9.36 26.17
CA LEU A 673 12.74 8.08 26.66
C LEU A 673 11.23 8.05 26.45
N ALA A 674 10.70 7.01 25.80
CA ALA A 674 9.28 6.88 25.56
C ALA A 674 8.76 5.47 25.88
N GLY A 675 7.51 5.40 26.35
CA GLY A 675 6.75 4.18 26.50
C GLY A 675 5.48 4.25 25.65
N VAL A 676 5.14 3.17 24.98
CA VAL A 676 3.93 3.05 24.15
C VAL A 676 3.14 1.83 24.59
N LEU A 677 1.85 2.05 24.79
CA LEU A 677 0.87 1.01 25.05
C LEU A 677 -0.17 1.02 23.94
N GLN A 678 -0.31 -0.10 23.25
CA GLN A 678 -1.41 -0.35 22.31
C GLN A 678 -2.40 -1.30 22.96
N GLN A 679 -3.66 -0.90 23.06
CA GLN A 679 -4.72 -1.68 23.66
C GLN A 679 -5.89 -1.84 22.72
N ARG A 680 -6.12 -3.05 22.22
CA ARG A 680 -7.33 -3.41 21.48
C ARG A 680 -8.51 -3.54 22.43
N LEU A 681 -9.64 -2.93 22.10
CA LEU A 681 -10.85 -2.88 22.93
C LEU A 681 -11.83 -4.00 22.59
N ASP A 682 -11.87 -4.44 21.32
CA ASP A 682 -12.72 -5.54 20.87
C ASP A 682 -12.14 -6.93 21.17
N SER A 683 -12.90 -7.98 20.84
CA SER A 683 -12.51 -9.38 21.04
C SER A 683 -11.89 -10.02 19.81
N GLN A 684 -11.94 -9.35 18.64
CA GLN A 684 -11.49 -9.89 17.38
C GLN A 684 -10.22 -9.16 16.90
N PRO A 685 -9.26 -9.85 16.29
CA PRO A 685 -8.13 -9.20 15.66
C PRO A 685 -8.58 -8.46 14.39
N THR A 686 -7.87 -7.39 14.03
CA THR A 686 -8.08 -6.71 12.74
C THR A 686 -7.42 -7.50 11.63
N THR A 687 -8.04 -8.56 11.19
CA THR A 687 -7.50 -9.41 10.13
C THR A 687 -8.51 -9.57 9.00
N PHE A 688 -8.02 -9.63 7.78
CA PHE A 688 -8.79 -10.04 6.61
C PHE A 688 -8.94 -11.56 6.50
N VAL A 689 -8.25 -12.31 7.35
CA VAL A 689 -8.33 -13.77 7.46
C VAL A 689 -8.79 -14.12 8.87
N ASP A 690 -9.88 -14.89 8.99
CA ASP A 690 -10.58 -15.10 10.25
C ASP A 690 -9.93 -16.12 11.20
N ASN A 691 -8.64 -16.38 11.08
CA ASN A 691 -7.91 -17.37 11.87
C ASN A 691 -6.75 -16.84 12.72
N ASN A 692 -6.41 -15.57 12.62
CA ASN A 692 -5.23 -15.02 13.25
C ASN A 692 -5.61 -14.32 14.55
N TYR A 693 -4.88 -14.59 15.60
CA TYR A 693 -5.01 -13.94 16.89
C TYR A 693 -3.72 -13.22 17.23
N ASP A 694 -3.84 -12.00 17.69
CA ASP A 694 -2.77 -11.21 18.24
C ASP A 694 -3.07 -10.88 19.72
N GLU A 695 -2.07 -10.50 20.47
CA GLU A 695 -2.27 -10.03 21.83
C GLU A 695 -3.12 -8.76 21.84
N ARG A 696 -4.06 -8.67 22.79
CA ARG A 696 -4.87 -7.46 22.99
C ARG A 696 -4.09 -6.26 23.46
N ARG A 697 -2.93 -6.50 24.05
CA ARG A 697 -2.08 -5.47 24.62
C ARG A 697 -0.65 -5.67 24.19
N VAL A 698 -0.06 -4.62 23.64
CA VAL A 698 1.36 -4.59 23.28
C VAL A 698 2.01 -3.39 23.95
N LEU A 699 3.07 -3.63 24.69
CA LEU A 699 3.85 -2.61 25.42
C LEU A 699 5.29 -2.63 24.91
N TYR A 700 5.83 -1.47 24.60
CA TYR A 700 7.23 -1.30 24.23
C TYR A 700 7.77 0.07 24.66
N PHE A 701 9.09 0.13 24.77
CA PHE A 701 9.84 1.32 25.21
C PHE A 701 10.90 1.66 24.20
N SER A 702 11.18 2.94 24.04
CA SER A 702 12.26 3.42 23.20
C SER A 702 13.14 4.43 23.92
N ALA A 703 14.41 4.46 23.53
CA ALA A 703 15.38 5.49 23.91
C ALA A 703 16.01 6.04 22.62
N GLU A 704 15.96 7.36 22.44
CA GLU A 704 16.54 8.05 21.29
C GLU A 704 17.55 9.11 21.79
N LEU A 705 18.77 9.03 21.29
CA LEU A 705 19.85 9.99 21.51
C LEU A 705 20.09 10.77 20.23
N ALA A 706 20.14 12.11 20.32
CA ALA A 706 20.47 13.00 19.21
C ALA A 706 21.53 14.02 19.64
N PHE A 707 22.59 14.25 18.80
CA PHE A 707 23.69 15.18 19.07
C PHE A 707 24.39 15.65 17.80
#